data_9299df754b16444ce5b334dd8f3b258f
#
_entry.id   9299df754b16444ce5b334dd8f3b258f
#
_cell.length_a   1.000
_cell.length_b   1.000
_cell.length_c   1.000
_cell.angle_alpha   90.00
_cell.angle_beta   90.00
_cell.angle_gamma   90.00
#
_symmetry.space_group_name_H-M   'P 1'
#
loop_
_entity.id
_entity.type
_entity.pdbx_description
1 polymer ?
#
loop_
_entity_poly.entity_id
_entity_poly.type
_entity_poly.pdbx_seq_one_letter_code
_entity_poly.pdbx_strand_id
1 'polypeptide(L)'
;MKKLFLYFTLIVSFVSYAQKTSHFLNKIDKTTVKFDGIVSDEEISNAAEISLKYEISPSYNTEALRSTIAYVTYSETFLYVGIKAQRDKIISNIINRDDWAMYNGDAISIELDTYGDARNQIFLVANPSGSLLDAIRLDGRGYSGSDYNLKKSANFDFNAKGSIKDGGFDLEFIIPFSEIPFPNGKDQKWNINIRSRNFEERVAITTSSSKANREATCQLCLMDHEILFKDIVIEKKLEFLPYISGNLSGEKKLYNEALKLNNQNFDYGLGINFDINKSLSIEATINPDFSQVESDVTKIDINSPTAINYPEQRPFFNRGVDALDFEINVFNSRSINDPSFASKILNQGRKSRLYLLTAFDNETPYLVPTEFESFRGIGTNSFNSVFRYQNFLDDKTQLGLISLNRIYEGGGYGNTFGADALFNFSDTWKLSIEGFLNFNKEPVADWIKSDRNFGDYTVNLDGESFNGYSFFGEIRRETETWRSFIQYKVMSDDFRSDIGFITKNDIKQYDFWHSFYQYPNKNYLQNYRISFRHEQTYDHSETLKRSSSQLYLQLLTIGDTNIFYNYEYNWKKSHLEYQFQDFINHLLRIRGKPLSFLDFNFSYKFGKDIAYREIIPQLGYATNIDFDIEFAINNNLRVKPIISYQDIRKAESGGYYFKGYIGRLDIRYQFNNNLDIRLISEYNDFSEQVFLQPLISWRPNPDTIFYLGGNQNYINNFIDYNSPHYRVNKTQLFLKFQYLIK
;
A
#
# COMPACT_ATOMS: atom_id res chain seq x y z
N MET A 1 -30.75 -0.26 -48.67
CA MET A 1 -30.81 0.08 -47.25
C MET A 1 -32.04 -0.54 -46.58
N LYS A 2 -32.17 -1.86 -46.52
CA LYS A 2 -33.28 -2.57 -45.85
C LYS A 2 -32.93 -4.07 -45.72
N LYS A 3 -31.77 -4.47 -45.18
CA LYS A 3 -31.45 -5.87 -44.83
C LYS A 3 -30.19 -6.00 -43.95
N LEU A 4 -29.88 -4.99 -43.08
CA LEU A 4 -28.77 -5.05 -42.13
C LEU A 4 -29.23 -4.88 -40.68
N PHE A 5 -30.50 -5.21 -40.38
CA PHE A 5 -31.09 -4.95 -39.04
C PHE A 5 -31.66 -6.20 -38.39
N LEU A 6 -31.19 -7.40 -38.74
CA LEU A 6 -31.81 -8.62 -38.24
C LEU A 6 -30.81 -9.68 -37.78
N TYR A 7 -29.71 -9.33 -37.13
CA TYR A 7 -28.85 -10.27 -36.39
C TYR A 7 -28.32 -9.70 -35.06
N PHE A 8 -29.15 -8.91 -34.39
CA PHE A 8 -28.98 -8.60 -32.97
C PHE A 8 -29.90 -9.54 -32.18
N THR A 9 -29.80 -10.84 -32.46
CA THR A 9 -30.48 -11.89 -31.70
C THR A 9 -29.75 -12.16 -30.40
N LEU A 10 -30.38 -11.76 -29.31
CA LEU A 10 -30.38 -12.40 -27.97
C LEU A 10 -29.34 -13.50 -27.77
N ILE A 11 -28.16 -13.13 -27.35
CA ILE A 11 -27.39 -13.96 -26.47
C ILE A 11 -27.88 -13.66 -25.06
N VAL A 12 -28.97 -14.28 -24.67
CA VAL A 12 -29.31 -14.46 -23.27
C VAL A 12 -28.31 -15.48 -22.75
N SER A 13 -27.15 -15.00 -22.33
CA SER A 13 -26.24 -15.78 -21.52
C SER A 13 -26.98 -16.08 -20.21
N PHE A 14 -27.34 -17.32 -19.99
CA PHE A 14 -27.70 -17.80 -18.65
C PHE A 14 -26.46 -17.55 -17.76
N VAL A 15 -26.51 -16.46 -17.03
CA VAL A 15 -25.57 -16.23 -15.92
C VAL A 15 -25.93 -17.25 -14.87
N SER A 16 -25.21 -18.38 -14.87
CA SER A 16 -25.26 -19.34 -13.78
C SER A 16 -24.60 -18.68 -12.58
N TYR A 17 -25.37 -18.03 -11.73
CA TYR A 17 -24.91 -17.64 -10.41
C TYR A 17 -24.57 -18.92 -9.67
N ALA A 18 -23.29 -19.10 -9.32
CA ALA A 18 -22.91 -20.13 -8.39
C ALA A 18 -23.68 -19.88 -7.10
N GLN A 19 -24.51 -20.83 -6.70
CA GLN A 19 -25.33 -20.71 -5.49
C GLN A 19 -24.40 -20.75 -4.29
N LYS A 20 -24.35 -19.66 -3.51
CA LYS A 20 -23.55 -19.58 -2.27
C LYS A 20 -24.13 -20.54 -1.24
N THR A 21 -23.24 -21.13 -0.46
CA THR A 21 -23.63 -21.95 0.71
C THR A 21 -23.95 -21.02 1.86
N SER A 22 -25.22 -21.00 2.28
CA SER A 22 -25.69 -20.17 3.40
C SER A 22 -25.57 -20.92 4.72
N HIS A 23 -24.91 -20.31 5.69
CA HIS A 23 -24.73 -20.81 7.05
C HIS A 23 -25.55 -19.95 8.02
N PHE A 24 -26.59 -20.51 8.62
CA PHE A 24 -27.32 -19.86 9.70
C PHE A 24 -26.56 -20.09 11.01
N LEU A 25 -25.97 -19.01 11.54
CA LEU A 25 -25.20 -19.12 12.77
C LEU A 25 -26.10 -19.21 14.00
N ASN A 26 -25.72 -20.05 14.94
CA ASN A 26 -26.33 -20.09 16.25
C ASN A 26 -25.62 -19.14 17.20
N LYS A 27 -26.40 -18.46 18.03
CA LYS A 27 -25.87 -17.55 19.04
C LYS A 27 -25.40 -18.35 20.25
N ILE A 28 -24.22 -18.03 20.76
CA ILE A 28 -23.66 -18.59 21.99
C ILE A 28 -23.61 -17.53 23.09
N ASP A 29 -23.61 -17.98 24.33
CA ASP A 29 -23.34 -17.11 25.47
C ASP A 29 -21.86 -16.70 25.45
N LYS A 30 -21.58 -15.45 25.72
CA LYS A 30 -20.23 -14.93 25.82
C LYS A 30 -19.34 -15.69 26.80
N THR A 31 -19.95 -16.22 27.89
CA THR A 31 -19.27 -17.00 28.93
C THR A 31 -18.88 -18.40 28.49
N THR A 32 -19.43 -18.91 27.40
CA THR A 32 -19.07 -20.23 26.84
C THR A 32 -17.68 -20.18 26.19
N VAL A 33 -17.23 -19.02 25.67
CA VAL A 33 -15.94 -18.89 25.02
C VAL A 33 -14.85 -18.65 26.06
N LYS A 34 -13.89 -19.57 26.12
CA LYS A 34 -12.72 -19.51 27.04
C LYS A 34 -11.48 -19.04 26.29
N PHE A 35 -11.46 -18.06 25.58
CA PHE A 35 -10.35 -17.56 24.77
C PHE A 35 -8.95 -17.93 25.33
N ASP A 36 -8.56 -19.19 25.20
CA ASP A 36 -7.30 -19.76 25.70
C ASP A 36 -6.40 -20.31 24.59
N GLY A 37 -6.88 -20.34 23.36
CA GLY A 37 -6.19 -20.85 22.17
C GLY A 37 -6.54 -22.31 21.87
N ILE A 38 -7.46 -22.92 22.61
CA ILE A 38 -7.91 -24.30 22.45
C ILE A 38 -9.37 -24.29 22.03
N VAL A 39 -9.65 -24.77 20.84
CA VAL A 39 -11.01 -24.88 20.33
C VAL A 39 -11.70 -26.10 20.96
N SER A 40 -12.47 -25.89 22.02
CA SER A 40 -13.13 -26.95 22.76
C SER A 40 -14.44 -27.40 22.08
N ASP A 41 -14.87 -28.64 22.36
CA ASP A 41 -16.13 -29.16 21.80
C ASP A 41 -17.36 -28.42 22.33
N GLU A 42 -17.29 -27.81 23.52
CA GLU A 42 -18.33 -26.97 24.09
C GLU A 42 -18.55 -25.70 23.27
N GLU A 43 -17.47 -25.03 22.87
CA GLU A 43 -17.48 -23.79 22.10
C GLU A 43 -18.02 -23.98 20.67
N ILE A 44 -17.80 -25.17 20.10
CA ILE A 44 -18.16 -25.45 18.69
C ILE A 44 -19.42 -26.32 18.55
N SER A 45 -20.03 -26.75 19.65
CA SER A 45 -21.17 -27.71 19.64
C SER A 45 -22.32 -27.32 18.71
N ASN A 46 -22.54 -26.01 18.51
CA ASN A 46 -23.58 -25.46 17.64
C ASN A 46 -23.02 -24.53 16.57
N ALA A 47 -21.71 -24.53 16.33
CA ALA A 47 -21.06 -23.68 15.34
C ALA A 47 -21.31 -24.19 13.90
N ALA A 48 -21.38 -23.29 12.95
CA ALA A 48 -21.37 -23.63 11.54
C ALA A 48 -19.97 -24.09 11.11
N GLU A 49 -19.88 -25.26 10.50
CA GLU A 49 -18.64 -25.84 10.02
C GLU A 49 -18.35 -25.37 8.59
N ILE A 50 -17.14 -24.82 8.36
CA ILE A 50 -16.64 -24.43 7.06
C ILE A 50 -15.28 -25.10 6.85
N SER A 51 -15.23 -26.10 5.98
CA SER A 51 -13.98 -26.80 5.65
C SER A 51 -13.20 -26.08 4.55
N LEU A 52 -11.89 -26.00 4.68
CA LEU A 52 -10.98 -25.48 3.64
C LEU A 52 -10.65 -26.60 2.66
N LYS A 53 -11.54 -26.84 1.72
CA LYS A 53 -11.50 -28.01 0.82
C LYS A 53 -10.57 -27.88 -0.38
N TYR A 54 -10.25 -26.64 -0.78
CA TYR A 54 -9.59 -26.38 -2.07
C TYR A 54 -8.14 -25.91 -1.86
N GLU A 55 -7.18 -26.65 -2.39
CA GLU A 55 -5.85 -26.11 -2.59
C GLU A 55 -5.89 -25.21 -3.83
N ILE A 56 -5.64 -23.92 -3.62
CA ILE A 56 -5.71 -22.88 -4.66
C ILE A 56 -4.32 -22.43 -5.16
N SER A 57 -3.28 -22.79 -4.42
CA SER A 57 -1.87 -22.58 -4.78
C SER A 57 -0.99 -23.59 -4.05
N PRO A 58 -0.01 -24.24 -4.70
CA PRO A 58 0.35 -24.14 -6.12
C PRO A 58 -0.63 -24.79 -7.08
N SER A 59 -1.44 -25.74 -6.60
CA SER A 59 -2.47 -26.41 -7.41
C SER A 59 -3.65 -25.48 -7.68
N TYR A 60 -4.59 -25.92 -8.49
CA TYR A 60 -5.76 -25.11 -8.84
C TYR A 60 -7.05 -25.86 -8.52
N ASN A 61 -7.66 -25.50 -7.40
CA ASN A 61 -8.91 -26.09 -6.89
C ASN A 61 -8.86 -27.61 -6.74
N THR A 62 -7.70 -28.17 -6.45
CA THR A 62 -7.57 -29.58 -6.07
C THR A 62 -8.01 -29.77 -4.62
N GLU A 63 -8.27 -31.00 -4.22
CA GLU A 63 -8.61 -31.31 -2.84
C GLU A 63 -7.41 -31.05 -1.90
N ALA A 64 -7.66 -30.41 -0.77
CA ALA A 64 -6.63 -30.10 0.23
C ALA A 64 -6.09 -31.38 0.87
N LEU A 65 -4.77 -31.54 0.91
CA LEU A 65 -4.11 -32.73 1.48
C LEU A 65 -4.25 -32.84 3.00
N ARG A 66 -4.34 -31.69 3.69
CA ARG A 66 -4.44 -31.62 5.16
C ARG A 66 -5.73 -30.92 5.55
N SER A 67 -6.42 -31.50 6.52
CA SER A 67 -7.68 -30.94 7.03
C SER A 67 -7.44 -29.62 7.74
N THR A 68 -8.22 -28.61 7.39
CA THR A 68 -8.38 -27.39 8.16
C THR A 68 -9.87 -27.06 8.18
N ILE A 69 -10.44 -26.95 9.38
CA ILE A 69 -11.86 -26.71 9.59
C ILE A 69 -12.03 -25.46 10.43
N ALA A 70 -12.90 -24.58 9.99
CA ALA A 70 -13.34 -23.42 10.73
C ALA A 70 -14.75 -23.65 11.31
N TYR A 71 -14.92 -23.32 12.55
CA TYR A 71 -16.17 -23.36 13.31
C TYR A 71 -16.60 -21.93 13.59
N VAL A 72 -17.71 -21.49 12.98
CA VAL A 72 -18.17 -20.11 13.03
C VAL A 72 -19.44 -20.00 13.86
N THR A 73 -19.42 -19.15 14.85
CA THR A 73 -20.58 -18.83 15.71
C THR A 73 -20.48 -17.35 16.14
N TYR A 74 -21.43 -16.85 16.92
CA TYR A 74 -21.40 -15.45 17.35
C TYR A 74 -22.04 -15.29 18.74
N SER A 75 -21.59 -14.24 19.43
CA SER A 75 -22.26 -13.70 20.61
C SER A 75 -23.05 -12.44 20.26
N GLU A 76 -23.58 -11.75 21.24
CA GLU A 76 -24.24 -10.44 21.03
C GLU A 76 -23.26 -9.38 20.50
N THR A 77 -21.97 -9.47 20.84
CA THR A 77 -20.99 -8.41 20.67
C THR A 77 -19.82 -8.77 19.75
N PHE A 78 -19.63 -10.05 19.41
CA PHE A 78 -18.52 -10.49 18.55
C PHE A 78 -18.87 -11.70 17.69
N LEU A 79 -18.16 -11.84 16.59
CA LEU A 79 -18.06 -13.06 15.80
C LEU A 79 -16.91 -13.91 16.37
N TYR A 80 -17.15 -15.19 16.62
CA TYR A 80 -16.16 -16.18 17.02
C TYR A 80 -15.85 -17.11 15.86
N VAL A 81 -14.56 -17.35 15.62
CA VAL A 81 -14.09 -18.34 14.64
C VAL A 81 -13.03 -19.21 15.29
N GLY A 82 -13.36 -20.46 15.54
CA GLY A 82 -12.43 -21.49 16.01
C GLY A 82 -11.89 -22.30 14.84
N ILE A 83 -10.58 -22.46 14.76
CA ILE A 83 -9.88 -23.21 13.69
C ILE A 83 -9.23 -24.45 14.30
N LYS A 84 -9.46 -25.61 13.69
CA LYS A 84 -8.69 -26.84 13.92
C LYS A 84 -7.92 -27.19 12.64
N ALA A 85 -6.59 -27.14 12.68
CA ALA A 85 -5.74 -27.37 11.52
C ALA A 85 -4.78 -28.54 11.75
N GLN A 86 -4.78 -29.52 10.85
CA GLN A 86 -3.81 -30.63 10.86
C GLN A 86 -2.54 -30.21 10.12
N ARG A 87 -1.37 -30.46 10.74
CA ARG A 87 -0.05 -30.16 10.16
C ARG A 87 0.97 -31.16 10.64
N ASP A 88 1.85 -31.61 9.74
CA ASP A 88 2.99 -32.45 10.11
C ASP A 88 4.13 -31.62 10.73
N LYS A 89 4.27 -30.38 10.25
CA LYS A 89 5.23 -29.41 10.74
C LYS A 89 4.57 -28.05 10.82
N ILE A 90 4.78 -27.34 11.92
CA ILE A 90 4.26 -25.99 12.14
C ILE A 90 5.42 -25.00 12.12
N ILE A 91 5.26 -23.95 11.34
CA ILE A 91 6.20 -22.82 11.28
C ILE A 91 5.46 -21.59 11.77
N SER A 92 5.77 -21.16 13.00
CA SER A 92 5.09 -20.02 13.61
C SER A 92 6.07 -19.17 14.39
N ASN A 93 6.27 -17.94 13.93
CA ASN A 93 7.17 -16.97 14.56
C ASN A 93 6.35 -15.95 15.37
N ILE A 94 6.94 -15.42 16.43
CA ILE A 94 6.40 -14.28 17.17
C ILE A 94 6.76 -13.03 16.37
N ILE A 95 5.76 -12.31 15.91
CA ILE A 95 5.91 -11.21 14.96
C ILE A 95 5.06 -10.05 15.43
N ASN A 96 5.53 -8.82 15.22
CA ASN A 96 4.75 -7.62 15.48
C ASN A 96 3.45 -7.63 14.68
N ARG A 97 2.43 -6.98 15.24
CA ARG A 97 1.20 -6.69 14.51
C ARG A 97 1.52 -5.98 13.19
N ASP A 98 0.80 -6.35 12.13
CA ASP A 98 0.86 -5.79 10.78
C ASP A 98 2.18 -6.02 10.02
N ASP A 99 3.02 -6.93 10.51
CA ASP A 99 4.22 -7.36 9.81
C ASP A 99 3.93 -8.55 8.87
N TRP A 100 4.08 -8.32 7.57
CA TRP A 100 3.78 -9.30 6.52
C TRP A 100 4.73 -10.50 6.49
N ALA A 101 5.82 -10.46 7.26
CA ALA A 101 6.66 -11.63 7.50
C ALA A 101 5.89 -12.81 8.13
N MET A 102 4.68 -12.56 8.66
CA MET A 102 3.76 -13.61 9.12
C MET A 102 3.50 -14.68 8.04
N TYR A 103 3.42 -14.29 6.78
CA TYR A 103 3.24 -15.21 5.66
C TYR A 103 4.47 -16.08 5.33
N ASN A 104 5.55 -15.96 6.10
CA ASN A 104 6.70 -16.87 6.01
C ASN A 104 6.49 -18.19 6.79
N GLY A 105 5.33 -18.35 7.42
CA GLY A 105 4.93 -19.53 8.20
C GLY A 105 3.46 -19.89 8.02
N ASP A 106 2.96 -20.70 8.95
CA ASP A 106 1.54 -21.02 9.06
C ASP A 106 0.74 -19.78 9.43
N ALA A 107 -0.32 -19.51 8.68
CA ALA A 107 -1.22 -18.41 8.92
C ALA A 107 -2.64 -18.76 8.46
N ILE A 108 -3.63 -18.29 9.20
CA ILE A 108 -5.04 -18.35 8.84
C ILE A 108 -5.54 -16.95 8.54
N SER A 109 -6.19 -16.76 7.41
CA SER A 109 -6.90 -15.53 7.09
C SER A 109 -8.41 -15.74 7.10
N ILE A 110 -9.11 -14.82 7.77
CA ILE A 110 -10.56 -14.67 7.72
C ILE A 110 -10.85 -13.45 6.85
N GLU A 111 -11.57 -13.68 5.79
CA GLU A 111 -11.90 -12.68 4.78
C GLU A 111 -13.41 -12.42 4.84
N LEU A 112 -13.82 -11.19 5.17
CA LEU A 112 -15.22 -10.81 5.37
C LEU A 112 -15.62 -9.70 4.40
N ASP A 113 -16.65 -9.94 3.60
CA ASP A 113 -17.40 -8.90 2.91
C ASP A 113 -18.71 -8.66 3.67
N THR A 114 -18.66 -7.69 4.58
CA THR A 114 -19.76 -7.40 5.51
C THR A 114 -20.92 -6.69 4.85
N TYR A 115 -20.71 -6.06 3.70
CA TYR A 115 -21.78 -5.42 2.91
C TYR A 115 -22.40 -6.38 1.89
N GLY A 116 -21.72 -7.49 1.55
CA GLY A 116 -22.15 -8.46 0.56
C GLY A 116 -22.14 -7.93 -0.88
N ASP A 117 -21.28 -6.94 -1.15
CA ASP A 117 -21.26 -6.19 -2.40
C ASP A 117 -19.94 -6.36 -3.19
N ALA A 118 -19.04 -7.19 -2.68
CA ALA A 118 -17.75 -7.53 -3.31
C ALA A 118 -16.83 -6.33 -3.63
N ARG A 119 -16.95 -5.21 -2.92
CA ARG A 119 -16.13 -4.01 -3.12
C ARG A 119 -14.97 -3.94 -2.17
N ASN A 120 -15.25 -4.25 -0.92
CA ASN A 120 -14.28 -4.22 0.17
C ASN A 120 -14.32 -5.55 0.92
N GLN A 121 -13.19 -6.12 1.17
CA GLN A 121 -13.03 -7.31 1.98
C GLN A 121 -12.15 -6.97 3.16
N ILE A 122 -12.67 -7.15 4.38
CA ILE A 122 -11.88 -7.10 5.60
C ILE A 122 -11.05 -8.37 5.65
N PHE A 123 -9.76 -8.20 5.84
CA PHE A 123 -8.77 -9.27 5.80
C PHE A 123 -8.07 -9.35 7.15
N LEU A 124 -8.43 -10.33 7.96
CA LEU A 124 -7.91 -10.56 9.31
C LEU A 124 -7.07 -11.82 9.33
N VAL A 125 -5.84 -11.73 9.80
CA VAL A 125 -4.90 -12.86 9.78
C VAL A 125 -4.31 -13.07 11.16
N ALA A 126 -4.16 -14.34 11.53
CA ALA A 126 -3.38 -14.72 12.68
C ALA A 126 -2.55 -15.98 12.40
N ASN A 127 -1.45 -16.11 13.12
CA ASN A 127 -0.63 -17.32 13.13
C ASN A 127 -0.81 -18.10 14.46
N PRO A 128 -0.34 -19.36 14.54
CA PRO A 128 -0.46 -20.16 15.75
C PRO A 128 0.22 -19.56 17.00
N SER A 129 1.15 -18.61 16.85
CA SER A 129 1.76 -17.86 17.97
C SER A 129 0.91 -16.66 18.42
N GLY A 130 -0.25 -16.41 17.80
CA GLY A 130 -1.15 -15.30 18.14
C GLY A 130 -0.68 -13.94 17.61
N SER A 131 0.27 -13.90 16.67
CA SER A 131 0.60 -12.66 15.96
C SER A 131 -0.52 -12.29 15.00
N LEU A 132 -0.83 -10.99 14.87
CA LEU A 132 -1.98 -10.47 14.16
C LEU A 132 -1.58 -9.59 12.98
N LEU A 133 -2.39 -9.63 11.92
CA LEU A 133 -2.26 -8.74 10.78
C LEU A 133 -3.65 -8.44 10.23
N ASP A 134 -3.87 -7.20 9.82
CA ASP A 134 -5.09 -6.82 9.14
C ASP A 134 -4.85 -5.96 7.89
N ALA A 135 -5.85 -5.96 7.02
CA ALA A 135 -5.87 -5.15 5.81
C ALA A 135 -7.30 -5.00 5.29
N ILE A 136 -7.49 -4.10 4.35
CA ILE A 136 -8.67 -4.08 3.48
C ILE A 136 -8.23 -4.45 2.07
N ARG A 137 -8.84 -5.48 1.49
CA ARG A 137 -8.70 -5.79 0.08
C ARG A 137 -9.81 -5.09 -0.70
N LEU A 138 -9.43 -4.38 -1.76
CA LEU A 138 -10.34 -3.66 -2.63
C LEU A 138 -10.56 -4.42 -3.93
N ASP A 139 -11.75 -4.29 -4.54
CA ASP A 139 -11.93 -4.68 -5.93
C ASP A 139 -11.21 -3.66 -6.80
N GLY A 140 -10.02 -4.05 -7.30
CA GLY A 140 -9.05 -3.10 -7.81
C GLY A 140 -9.42 -2.43 -9.10
N ARG A 141 -9.27 -1.11 -9.11
CA ARG A 141 -8.88 -0.37 -10.30
C ARG A 141 -7.38 -0.64 -10.48
N GLY A 142 -6.93 -1.09 -11.64
CA GLY A 142 -5.51 -1.25 -11.89
C GLY A 142 -4.98 -2.70 -11.94
N TYR A 143 -3.69 -2.85 -12.09
CA TYR A 143 -2.98 -4.10 -12.33
C TYR A 143 -3.40 -5.24 -11.40
N SER A 144 -3.83 -6.35 -11.97
CA SER A 144 -4.16 -7.57 -11.23
C SER A 144 -2.91 -8.26 -10.67
N GLY A 145 -2.43 -7.72 -9.56
CA GLY A 145 -1.49 -8.42 -8.69
C GLY A 145 -2.11 -8.45 -7.31
N SER A 146 -2.14 -9.58 -6.66
CA SER A 146 -2.79 -9.78 -5.35
C SER A 146 -2.36 -8.76 -4.27
N ASP A 147 -1.19 -8.14 -4.43
CA ASP A 147 -0.62 -7.22 -3.44
C ASP A 147 -1.02 -5.75 -3.64
N TYR A 148 -1.40 -5.34 -4.87
CA TYR A 148 -1.70 -3.93 -5.16
C TYR A 148 -3.06 -3.47 -4.62
N ASN A 149 -3.99 -4.40 -4.40
CA ASN A 149 -5.33 -4.11 -3.91
C ASN A 149 -5.46 -4.23 -2.38
N LEU A 150 -4.37 -4.48 -1.66
CA LEU A 150 -4.35 -4.57 -0.21
C LEU A 150 -3.93 -3.24 0.40
N LYS A 151 -4.87 -2.57 1.09
CA LYS A 151 -4.58 -1.41 1.93
C LYS A 151 -4.12 -1.91 3.30
N LYS A 152 -2.81 -1.99 3.48
CA LYS A 152 -2.10 -2.53 4.66
C LYS A 152 -2.16 -1.61 5.88
N SER A 153 -2.72 -0.44 5.71
CA SER A 153 -2.86 0.58 6.74
C SER A 153 -4.22 0.54 7.46
N ALA A 154 -5.04 -0.48 7.19
CA ALA A 154 -6.23 -0.76 7.97
C ALA A 154 -5.85 -1.10 9.42
N ASN A 155 -6.77 -0.87 10.35
CA ASN A 155 -6.51 -1.08 11.76
C ASN A 155 -7.79 -1.54 12.46
N PHE A 156 -7.92 -2.87 12.64
CA PHE A 156 -9.07 -3.50 13.30
C PHE A 156 -8.65 -4.11 14.62
N ASP A 157 -9.24 -3.72 15.74
CA ASP A 157 -8.94 -4.27 17.06
C ASP A 157 -9.63 -5.63 17.26
N PHE A 158 -9.11 -6.67 16.64
CA PHE A 158 -9.51 -8.05 16.85
C PHE A 158 -8.45 -8.82 17.64
N ASN A 159 -8.83 -9.96 18.20
CA ASN A 159 -7.93 -10.80 18.96
C ASN A 159 -7.88 -12.21 18.37
N ALA A 160 -6.70 -12.83 18.41
CA ALA A 160 -6.55 -14.24 18.14
C ALA A 160 -5.56 -14.89 19.10
N LYS A 161 -5.78 -16.16 19.42
CA LYS A 161 -4.92 -16.95 20.30
C LYS A 161 -4.83 -18.37 19.78
N GLY A 162 -3.62 -18.91 19.72
CA GLY A 162 -3.39 -20.26 19.21
C GLY A 162 -2.76 -21.17 20.24
N SER A 163 -2.92 -22.47 20.01
CA SER A 163 -2.32 -23.56 20.76
C SER A 163 -1.74 -24.59 19.79
N ILE A 164 -0.44 -24.79 19.86
CA ILE A 164 0.28 -25.78 19.05
C ILE A 164 0.24 -27.13 19.78
N LYS A 165 -0.14 -28.18 19.06
CA LYS A 165 -0.24 -29.56 19.57
C LYS A 165 0.34 -30.56 18.58
N ASP A 166 0.50 -31.80 19.03
CA ASP A 166 0.97 -32.86 18.13
C ASP A 166 -0.03 -33.07 16.97
N GLY A 167 0.48 -33.03 15.74
CA GLY A 167 -0.30 -33.18 14.53
C GLY A 167 -1.06 -31.94 14.07
N GLY A 168 -0.85 -30.76 14.69
CA GLY A 168 -1.50 -29.54 14.23
C GLY A 168 -1.59 -28.41 15.26
N PHE A 169 -2.54 -27.53 15.07
CA PHE A 169 -2.81 -26.42 15.98
C PHE A 169 -4.30 -26.07 16.01
N ASP A 170 -4.71 -25.48 17.12
CA ASP A 170 -5.96 -24.75 17.23
C ASP A 170 -5.68 -23.25 17.20
N LEU A 171 -6.64 -22.47 16.72
CA LEU A 171 -6.55 -21.01 16.66
C LEU A 171 -7.95 -20.41 16.83
N GLU A 172 -8.12 -19.53 17.77
CA GLU A 172 -9.36 -18.82 18.05
C GLU A 172 -9.27 -17.38 17.61
N PHE A 173 -10.33 -16.87 16.97
CA PHE A 173 -10.52 -15.47 16.66
C PHE A 173 -11.74 -14.92 17.40
N ILE A 174 -11.57 -13.76 18.03
CA ILE A 174 -12.65 -12.93 18.54
C ILE A 174 -12.65 -11.63 17.74
N ILE A 175 -13.71 -11.39 16.98
CA ILE A 175 -13.86 -10.23 16.09
C ILE A 175 -15.03 -9.41 16.62
N PRO A 176 -14.77 -8.34 17.42
CA PRO A 176 -15.83 -7.50 17.98
C PRO A 176 -16.62 -6.79 16.88
N PHE A 177 -17.94 -6.79 16.98
CA PHE A 177 -18.79 -6.04 16.05
C PHE A 177 -18.58 -4.53 16.15
N SER A 178 -18.05 -4.03 17.28
CA SER A 178 -17.67 -2.62 17.42
C SER A 178 -16.57 -2.20 16.46
N GLU A 179 -15.66 -3.11 16.09
CA GLU A 179 -14.42 -2.80 15.40
C GLU A 179 -14.55 -2.85 13.87
N ILE A 180 -15.58 -3.49 13.33
CA ILE A 180 -15.74 -3.66 11.89
C ILE A 180 -16.96 -2.91 11.34
N PRO A 181 -16.88 -2.32 10.13
CA PRO A 181 -18.00 -1.69 9.47
C PRO A 181 -18.94 -2.73 8.84
N PHE A 182 -20.24 -2.51 8.94
CA PHE A 182 -21.28 -3.31 8.28
C PHE A 182 -22.58 -2.50 8.14
N PRO A 183 -23.56 -2.95 7.33
CA PRO A 183 -24.84 -2.26 7.19
C PRO A 183 -25.61 -2.18 8.50
N ASN A 184 -26.27 -1.05 8.76
CA ASN A 184 -27.09 -0.90 9.94
C ASN A 184 -28.22 -1.93 9.95
N GLY A 185 -28.47 -2.54 11.11
CA GLY A 185 -29.51 -3.54 11.33
C GLY A 185 -29.01 -4.63 12.27
N LYS A 186 -29.96 -5.26 13.00
CA LYS A 186 -29.65 -6.35 13.93
C LYS A 186 -29.48 -7.68 13.22
N ASP A 187 -30.08 -7.85 12.06
CA ASP A 187 -29.97 -9.03 11.20
C ASP A 187 -28.88 -8.77 10.16
N GLN A 188 -27.92 -9.66 10.12
CA GLN A 188 -26.74 -9.51 9.27
C GLN A 188 -26.62 -10.69 8.29
N LYS A 189 -26.09 -10.36 7.11
CA LYS A 189 -25.72 -11.31 6.07
C LYS A 189 -24.40 -10.88 5.47
N TRP A 190 -23.34 -11.64 5.76
CA TRP A 190 -21.99 -11.36 5.31
C TRP A 190 -21.45 -12.49 4.43
N ASN A 191 -20.65 -12.16 3.42
CA ASN A 191 -19.86 -13.17 2.74
C ASN A 191 -18.59 -13.47 3.54
N ILE A 192 -18.18 -14.72 3.56
CA ILE A 192 -16.98 -15.17 4.27
C ILE A 192 -16.16 -16.11 3.38
N ASN A 193 -14.85 -15.93 3.38
CA ASN A 193 -13.90 -16.89 2.89
C ASN A 193 -12.79 -17.08 3.93
N ILE A 194 -12.32 -18.28 4.10
CA ILE A 194 -11.26 -18.61 5.04
C ILE A 194 -10.15 -19.29 4.25
N ARG A 195 -8.91 -18.81 4.48
CA ARG A 195 -7.73 -19.40 3.85
C ARG A 195 -6.71 -19.79 4.90
N SER A 196 -6.00 -20.85 4.61
CA SER A 196 -4.82 -21.27 5.36
C SER A 196 -3.61 -21.25 4.45
N ARG A 197 -2.50 -20.73 4.96
CA ARG A 197 -1.21 -20.80 4.32
C ARG A 197 -0.26 -21.59 5.20
N ASN A 198 0.49 -22.50 4.60
CA ASN A 198 1.52 -23.30 5.25
C ASN A 198 2.65 -23.62 4.26
N PHE A 199 3.75 -24.14 4.77
CA PHE A 199 4.87 -24.60 3.95
C PHE A 199 5.07 -26.10 4.14
N GLU A 200 5.07 -26.83 3.05
CA GLU A 200 5.48 -28.23 2.99
C GLU A 200 6.75 -28.34 2.15
N GLU A 201 7.81 -28.88 2.75
CA GLU A 201 9.15 -29.06 2.16
C GLU A 201 9.80 -27.78 1.63
N ARG A 202 9.30 -27.02 0.81
CA ARG A 202 9.77 -25.71 0.27
C ARG A 202 8.67 -25.05 -0.56
N VAL A 203 7.49 -25.62 -0.52
CA VAL A 203 6.36 -25.13 -1.29
C VAL A 203 5.38 -24.45 -0.36
N ALA A 204 5.05 -23.22 -0.67
CA ALA A 204 3.96 -22.55 0.01
C ALA A 204 2.64 -23.07 -0.52
N ILE A 205 1.84 -23.65 0.36
CA ILE A 205 0.53 -24.18 0.05
C ILE A 205 -0.52 -23.19 0.59
N THR A 206 -1.48 -22.86 -0.25
CA THR A 206 -2.64 -22.07 0.18
C THR A 206 -3.91 -22.89 -0.06
N THR A 207 -4.63 -23.18 1.01
CA THR A 207 -5.97 -23.79 0.96
C THR A 207 -7.04 -22.76 1.24
N SER A 208 -8.23 -22.96 0.70
CA SER A 208 -9.36 -22.02 0.79
C SER A 208 -10.66 -22.75 0.99
N SER A 209 -11.60 -22.10 1.66
CA SER A 209 -13.00 -22.57 1.73
C SER A 209 -13.73 -22.37 0.40
N SER A 210 -13.36 -21.34 -0.37
CA SER A 210 -13.94 -21.02 -1.69
C SER A 210 -13.01 -21.36 -2.83
N LYS A 211 -13.56 -21.69 -3.98
CA LYS A 211 -12.80 -21.94 -5.20
C LYS A 211 -12.17 -20.67 -5.74
N ALA A 212 -10.98 -20.80 -6.30
CA ALA A 212 -10.39 -19.75 -7.10
C ALA A 212 -11.00 -19.76 -8.52
N ASN A 213 -11.09 -18.58 -9.15
CA ASN A 213 -11.43 -18.46 -10.56
C ASN A 213 -10.44 -17.48 -11.24
N ARG A 214 -9.64 -18.00 -12.14
CA ARG A 214 -8.63 -17.24 -12.88
C ARG A 214 -9.22 -16.38 -14.00
N GLU A 215 -10.49 -16.59 -14.36
CA GLU A 215 -11.19 -15.81 -15.38
C GLU A 215 -11.98 -14.64 -14.80
N ALA A 216 -12.09 -14.53 -13.48
CA ALA A 216 -12.87 -13.47 -12.85
C ALA A 216 -12.07 -12.18 -12.72
N THR A 217 -12.59 -11.08 -13.26
CA THR A 217 -12.09 -9.72 -13.03
C THR A 217 -12.38 -9.25 -11.59
N CYS A 218 -13.46 -9.74 -11.00
CA CYS A 218 -13.84 -9.49 -9.60
C CYS A 218 -13.37 -10.65 -8.72
N GLN A 219 -12.24 -10.49 -8.04
CA GLN A 219 -11.73 -11.52 -7.12
C GLN A 219 -12.53 -11.58 -5.81
N LEU A 220 -13.10 -10.45 -5.37
CA LEU A 220 -13.93 -10.39 -4.16
C LEU A 220 -15.31 -11.03 -4.35
N CYS A 221 -15.75 -11.20 -5.61
CA CYS A 221 -16.98 -11.93 -5.93
C CYS A 221 -16.86 -13.45 -5.70
N LEU A 222 -15.64 -13.97 -5.50
CA LEU A 222 -15.35 -15.40 -5.39
C LEU A 222 -15.45 -15.91 -3.95
N MET A 223 -16.52 -15.56 -3.26
CA MET A 223 -16.83 -16.08 -1.93
C MET A 223 -18.02 -17.02 -2.01
N ASP A 224 -17.77 -18.33 -1.83
CA ASP A 224 -18.79 -19.39 -1.96
C ASP A 224 -19.66 -19.53 -0.70
N HIS A 225 -19.27 -18.90 0.42
CA HIS A 225 -19.96 -19.00 1.69
C HIS A 225 -20.55 -17.68 2.14
N GLU A 226 -21.75 -17.71 2.71
CA GLU A 226 -22.36 -16.59 3.42
C GLU A 226 -22.81 -17.01 4.82
N ILE A 227 -22.67 -16.12 5.79
CA ILE A 227 -23.10 -16.30 7.17
C ILE A 227 -24.27 -15.37 7.46
N LEU A 228 -25.31 -15.92 8.11
CA LEU A 228 -26.51 -15.22 8.52
C LEU A 228 -26.65 -15.31 10.03
N PHE A 229 -26.84 -14.17 10.68
CA PHE A 229 -27.00 -14.10 12.13
C PHE A 229 -27.87 -12.92 12.53
N LYS A 230 -28.45 -12.93 13.73
CA LYS A 230 -29.49 -12.01 14.16
C LYS A 230 -29.25 -11.47 15.56
N ASP A 231 -30.02 -10.46 15.93
CA ASP A 231 -30.09 -9.90 17.28
C ASP A 231 -28.73 -9.54 17.89
N ILE A 232 -27.85 -8.95 17.05
CA ILE A 232 -26.58 -8.39 17.52
C ILE A 232 -26.80 -7.04 18.21
N VAL A 233 -25.95 -6.75 19.17
CA VAL A 233 -25.91 -5.45 19.84
C VAL A 233 -24.96 -4.53 19.08
N ILE A 234 -25.49 -3.44 18.57
CA ILE A 234 -24.71 -2.39 17.91
C ILE A 234 -24.39 -1.32 18.93
N GLU A 235 -23.20 -1.39 19.50
CA GLU A 235 -22.71 -0.38 20.42
C GLU A 235 -22.23 0.86 19.65
N LYS A 236 -22.54 2.05 20.19
CA LYS A 236 -21.91 3.27 19.72
C LYS A 236 -20.49 3.29 20.25
N LYS A 237 -19.56 3.60 19.37
CA LYS A 237 -18.14 3.65 19.71
C LYS A 237 -17.75 5.11 19.88
N LEU A 238 -17.26 5.48 21.05
CA LEU A 238 -16.63 6.78 21.32
C LEU A 238 -15.27 6.51 21.92
N GLU A 239 -14.23 6.89 21.20
CA GLU A 239 -12.85 6.69 21.62
C GLU A 239 -12.10 8.00 21.69
N PHE A 240 -11.25 8.10 22.68
CA PHE A 240 -10.30 9.19 22.82
C PHE A 240 -8.88 8.66 22.75
N LEU A 241 -8.05 9.34 21.99
CA LEU A 241 -6.65 8.99 21.72
C LEU A 241 -5.75 10.14 22.14
N PRO A 242 -5.63 10.44 23.46
CA PRO A 242 -4.64 11.39 23.92
C PRO A 242 -3.23 10.86 23.63
N TYR A 243 -2.35 11.76 23.21
CA TYR A 243 -0.95 11.44 23.09
C TYR A 243 -0.07 12.53 23.70
N ILE A 244 1.13 12.12 24.08
CA ILE A 244 2.24 12.99 24.41
C ILE A 244 3.48 12.52 23.67
N SER A 245 4.26 13.44 23.14
CA SER A 245 5.57 13.15 22.61
C SER A 245 6.60 14.15 23.16
N GLY A 246 7.81 13.68 23.32
CA GLY A 246 8.95 14.48 23.75
C GLY A 246 10.14 14.22 22.84
N ASN A 247 10.78 15.28 22.40
CA ASN A 247 11.95 15.24 21.57
C ASN A 247 13.06 16.11 22.15
N LEU A 248 14.24 15.53 22.29
CA LEU A 248 15.46 16.23 22.68
C LEU A 248 16.47 16.06 21.57
N SER A 249 16.83 17.13 20.88
CA SER A 249 17.73 17.06 19.74
C SER A 249 18.84 18.10 19.78
N GLY A 250 19.91 17.80 19.08
CA GLY A 250 21.03 18.69 18.89
C GLY A 250 21.70 18.45 17.53
N GLU A 251 22.16 19.53 16.94
CA GLU A 251 22.88 19.52 15.70
C GLU A 251 24.20 20.27 15.87
N LYS A 252 25.24 19.77 15.26
CA LYS A 252 26.57 20.37 15.22
C LYS A 252 26.83 20.82 13.79
N LYS A 253 26.92 22.14 13.57
CA LYS A 253 27.14 22.73 12.24
C LYS A 253 28.61 22.86 11.89
N LEU A 254 29.45 23.14 12.88
CA LEU A 254 30.88 23.33 12.69
C LEU A 254 31.70 22.23 13.37
N TYR A 255 32.83 21.92 12.78
CA TYR A 255 33.72 20.85 13.24
C TYR A 255 34.16 21.01 14.70
N ASN A 256 34.46 22.24 15.12
CA ASN A 256 35.00 22.54 16.47
C ASN A 256 33.92 22.80 17.52
N GLU A 257 32.67 22.75 17.16
CA GLU A 257 31.56 22.93 18.12
C GLU A 257 31.32 21.66 18.96
N ALA A 258 30.94 21.86 20.21
CA ALA A 258 30.40 20.78 21.00
C ALA A 258 28.97 20.50 20.59
N LEU A 259 28.59 19.22 20.47
CA LEU A 259 27.19 18.84 20.28
C LEU A 259 26.41 19.24 21.54
N LYS A 260 25.43 20.13 21.41
CA LYS A 260 24.54 20.56 22.50
C LYS A 260 23.13 20.12 22.20
N LEU A 261 22.49 19.47 23.16
CA LEU A 261 21.09 19.10 23.13
C LEU A 261 20.25 20.30 23.59
N ASN A 262 20.02 21.25 22.70
CA ASN A 262 19.38 22.53 23.04
C ASN A 262 17.90 22.60 22.59
N ASN A 263 17.48 21.73 21.65
CA ASN A 263 16.12 21.73 21.15
C ASN A 263 15.31 20.69 21.93
N GLN A 264 14.41 21.20 22.77
CA GLN A 264 13.45 20.40 23.53
C GLN A 264 12.05 20.77 23.03
N ASN A 265 11.36 19.81 22.46
CA ASN A 265 9.97 19.96 22.05
C ASN A 265 9.14 18.96 22.82
N PHE A 266 8.04 19.43 23.36
CA PHE A 266 6.99 18.61 23.93
C PHE A 266 5.70 18.90 23.19
N ASP A 267 5.16 17.87 22.56
CA ASP A 267 3.92 17.94 21.83
C ASP A 267 2.87 17.07 22.52
N TYR A 268 1.66 17.53 22.51
CA TYR A 268 0.51 16.80 23.02
C TYR A 268 -0.69 17.05 22.12
N GLY A 269 -1.55 16.09 22.03
CA GLY A 269 -2.75 16.21 21.23
C GLY A 269 -3.79 15.17 21.58
N LEU A 270 -4.89 15.22 20.86
CA LEU A 270 -6.05 14.40 21.12
C LEU A 270 -6.69 13.96 19.80
N GLY A 271 -6.80 12.67 19.60
CA GLY A 271 -7.69 12.07 18.60
C GLY A 271 -9.04 11.72 19.23
N ILE A 272 -10.11 11.86 18.45
CA ILE A 272 -11.48 11.50 18.84
C ILE A 272 -12.07 10.69 17.68
N ASN A 273 -12.54 9.48 17.97
CA ASN A 273 -13.26 8.64 17.02
C ASN A 273 -14.67 8.41 17.55
N PHE A 274 -15.67 8.78 16.77
CA PHE A 274 -17.06 8.64 17.14
C PHE A 274 -17.84 7.93 16.04
N ASP A 275 -18.19 6.66 16.26
CA ASP A 275 -19.10 5.92 15.40
C ASP A 275 -20.53 6.21 15.83
N ILE A 276 -21.21 7.07 15.07
CA ILE A 276 -22.65 7.36 15.28
C ILE A 276 -23.48 6.09 15.06
N ASN A 277 -23.10 5.34 14.04
CA ASN A 277 -23.59 4.00 13.73
C ASN A 277 -22.55 3.26 12.88
N LYS A 278 -22.80 2.02 12.49
CA LYS A 278 -21.83 1.20 11.75
C LYS A 278 -21.52 1.68 10.31
N SER A 279 -22.31 2.58 9.79
CA SER A 279 -22.11 3.19 8.47
C SER A 279 -21.55 4.62 8.54
N LEU A 280 -21.74 5.32 9.64
CA LEU A 280 -21.36 6.74 9.79
C LEU A 280 -20.42 6.93 10.97
N SER A 281 -19.21 7.38 10.68
CA SER A 281 -18.19 7.75 11.66
C SER A 281 -17.70 9.17 11.48
N ILE A 282 -17.32 9.80 12.58
CA ILE A 282 -16.64 11.09 12.65
C ILE A 282 -15.33 10.88 13.37
N GLU A 283 -14.26 11.33 12.77
CA GLU A 283 -12.94 11.36 13.38
C GLU A 283 -12.46 12.80 13.43
N ALA A 284 -11.88 13.21 14.54
CA ALA A 284 -11.26 14.52 14.67
C ALA A 284 -9.93 14.39 15.42
N THR A 285 -8.99 15.26 15.11
CA THR A 285 -7.72 15.30 15.80
C THR A 285 -7.27 16.74 15.98
N ILE A 286 -6.74 17.02 17.15
CA ILE A 286 -6.17 18.32 17.54
C ILE A 286 -4.68 18.08 17.75
N ASN A 287 -3.85 18.85 17.07
CA ASN A 287 -2.40 18.76 17.12
C ASN A 287 -1.91 17.29 16.99
N PRO A 288 -2.29 16.56 15.92
CA PRO A 288 -1.94 15.15 15.80
C PRO A 288 -0.43 14.98 15.73
N ASP A 289 0.08 13.97 16.44
CA ASP A 289 1.48 13.59 16.30
C ASP A 289 1.71 12.86 14.99
N PHE A 290 2.22 13.57 14.02
CA PHE A 290 2.68 13.01 12.75
C PHE A 290 4.19 12.79 12.72
N SER A 291 4.86 12.85 13.87
CA SER A 291 6.27 12.46 13.96
C SER A 291 6.43 11.01 13.52
N GLN A 292 7.22 10.82 12.48
CA GLN A 292 7.53 9.48 11.97
C GLN A 292 8.58 8.86 12.88
N VAL A 293 8.14 8.07 13.85
CA VAL A 293 9.04 7.28 14.71
C VAL A 293 9.73 6.18 13.90
N GLU A 294 9.05 5.66 12.88
CA GLU A 294 9.64 4.74 11.92
C GLU A 294 10.23 5.52 10.75
N SER A 295 11.57 5.58 10.67
CA SER A 295 12.22 6.20 9.52
C SER A 295 11.89 5.44 8.24
N ASP A 296 11.42 6.15 7.21
CA ASP A 296 11.30 5.59 5.86
C ASP A 296 12.66 5.00 5.42
N VAL A 297 12.63 3.93 4.64
CA VAL A 297 13.86 3.40 4.04
C VAL A 297 14.42 4.45 3.10
N THR A 298 15.68 4.82 3.30
CA THR A 298 16.36 5.79 2.43
C THR A 298 16.40 5.26 1.00
N LYS A 299 15.84 6.06 0.08
CA LYS A 299 15.87 5.77 -1.36
C LYS A 299 16.97 6.57 -2.02
N ILE A 300 17.67 5.97 -2.98
CA ILE A 300 18.65 6.68 -3.79
C ILE A 300 17.91 7.58 -4.78
N ASP A 301 17.98 8.89 -4.59
CA ASP A 301 17.31 9.91 -5.43
C ASP A 301 18.27 10.79 -6.23
N ILE A 302 19.55 10.51 -6.14
CA ILE A 302 20.62 11.35 -6.73
C ILE A 302 20.45 11.58 -8.23
N ASN A 303 19.81 10.68 -8.95
CA ASN A 303 19.53 10.80 -10.39
C ASN A 303 18.02 10.92 -10.71
N SER A 304 17.17 11.28 -9.74
CA SER A 304 15.73 11.48 -9.98
C SER A 304 15.44 12.93 -10.37
N PRO A 305 14.85 13.20 -11.54
CA PRO A 305 14.41 14.54 -11.92
C PRO A 305 13.07 14.92 -11.25
N THR A 306 12.37 13.97 -10.67
CA THR A 306 11.04 14.15 -10.06
C THR A 306 11.02 13.77 -8.60
N ALA A 307 10.02 14.30 -7.88
CA ALA A 307 9.72 13.98 -6.50
C ALA A 307 9.49 12.49 -6.29
N ILE A 308 9.95 11.94 -5.16
CA ILE A 308 9.71 10.55 -4.74
C ILE A 308 8.52 10.52 -3.78
N ASN A 309 7.57 9.62 -4.06
CA ASN A 309 6.45 9.37 -3.17
C ASN A 309 6.80 8.34 -2.10
N TYR A 310 6.32 8.59 -0.87
CA TYR A 310 6.41 7.68 0.26
C TYR A 310 5.00 7.23 0.68
N PRO A 311 4.82 5.98 1.10
CA PRO A 311 3.51 5.50 1.53
C PRO A 311 3.02 6.23 2.79
N GLU A 312 1.70 6.37 2.94
CA GLU A 312 1.10 6.95 4.15
C GLU A 312 1.22 5.97 5.32
N GLN A 313 1.65 6.46 6.46
CA GLN A 313 1.81 5.68 7.71
C GLN A 313 0.98 6.25 8.87
N ARG A 314 0.42 7.44 8.73
CA ARG A 314 -0.33 8.13 9.78
C ARG A 314 -1.76 7.57 9.89
N PRO A 315 -2.16 7.00 11.05
CA PRO A 315 -3.43 6.28 11.20
C PRO A 315 -4.67 7.10 10.81
N PHE A 316 -4.69 8.39 11.15
CA PHE A 316 -5.81 9.27 10.83
C PHE A 316 -6.14 9.32 9.33
N PHE A 317 -5.13 9.28 8.43
CA PHE A 317 -5.36 9.34 6.99
C PHE A 317 -5.67 7.97 6.36
N ASN A 318 -5.43 6.86 7.06
CA ASN A 318 -5.57 5.53 6.50
C ASN A 318 -7.02 5.08 6.32
N ARG A 319 -7.89 5.38 7.30
CA ARG A 319 -9.29 4.97 7.25
C ARG A 319 -10.05 5.74 6.17
N GLY A 320 -10.64 5.01 5.21
CA GLY A 320 -11.44 5.57 4.12
C GLY A 320 -10.65 6.13 2.93
N VAL A 321 -9.30 6.12 2.97
CA VAL A 321 -8.46 6.64 1.87
C VAL A 321 -8.63 5.87 0.56
N ASP A 322 -9.09 4.64 0.63
CA ASP A 322 -9.42 3.81 -0.53
C ASP A 322 -10.47 4.43 -1.47
N ALA A 323 -11.32 5.32 -0.94
CA ALA A 323 -12.24 6.12 -1.76
C ALA A 323 -11.53 7.15 -2.65
N LEU A 324 -10.28 7.48 -2.35
CA LEU A 324 -9.46 8.52 -3.00
C LEU A 324 -8.35 7.94 -3.88
N ASP A 325 -8.44 6.66 -4.23
CA ASP A 325 -7.47 5.95 -5.06
C ASP A 325 -7.82 6.19 -6.55
N PHE A 326 -6.99 6.95 -7.26
CA PHE A 326 -7.15 7.31 -8.67
C PHE A 326 -5.87 6.98 -9.44
N GLU A 327 -5.98 6.71 -10.75
CA GLU A 327 -4.82 6.55 -11.65
C GLU A 327 -4.07 7.88 -11.87
N ILE A 328 -4.78 9.00 -11.73
CA ILE A 328 -4.20 10.33 -11.67
C ILE A 328 -4.11 10.72 -10.20
N ASN A 329 -2.91 10.84 -9.66
CA ASN A 329 -2.65 11.12 -8.23
C ASN A 329 -3.10 12.54 -7.81
N VAL A 330 -4.39 12.85 -7.97
CA VAL A 330 -4.96 14.16 -7.60
C VAL A 330 -5.07 14.36 -6.09
N PHE A 331 -5.00 13.30 -5.30
CA PHE A 331 -4.95 13.34 -3.85
C PHE A 331 -3.74 12.59 -3.31
N ASN A 332 -3.05 13.21 -2.36
CA ASN A 332 -1.99 12.59 -1.57
C ASN A 332 -2.08 13.11 -0.12
N SER A 333 -2.33 12.23 0.82
CA SER A 333 -2.46 12.60 2.24
C SER A 333 -1.21 13.28 2.81
N ARG A 334 -0.02 12.94 2.31
CA ARG A 334 1.25 13.60 2.70
C ARG A 334 1.39 15.04 2.20
N SER A 335 0.48 15.51 1.34
CA SER A 335 0.39 16.93 1.00
C SER A 335 -0.22 17.77 2.13
N ILE A 336 -0.84 17.14 3.14
CA ILE A 336 -1.21 17.72 4.43
C ILE A 336 -0.15 17.24 5.43
N ASN A 337 0.73 18.15 5.87
CA ASN A 337 1.97 17.76 6.57
C ASN A 337 1.86 17.83 8.10
N ASP A 338 1.52 19.01 8.62
CA ASP A 338 1.51 19.32 10.06
C ASP A 338 0.20 20.02 10.46
N PRO A 339 -0.95 19.34 10.42
CA PRO A 339 -2.21 19.99 10.75
C PRO A 339 -2.36 20.24 12.25
N SER A 340 -2.66 21.48 12.64
CA SER A 340 -3.08 21.82 14.00
C SER A 340 -4.45 21.24 14.35
N PHE A 341 -5.31 21.05 13.35
CA PHE A 341 -6.61 20.42 13.45
C PHE A 341 -6.95 19.69 12.16
N ALA A 342 -7.49 18.49 12.28
CA ALA A 342 -8.11 17.81 11.16
C ALA A 342 -9.39 17.08 11.60
N SER A 343 -10.37 17.01 10.71
CA SER A 343 -11.59 16.23 10.92
C SER A 343 -12.00 15.48 9.68
N LYS A 344 -12.64 14.34 9.88
CA LYS A 344 -13.06 13.44 8.81
C LYS A 344 -14.42 12.84 9.10
N ILE A 345 -15.28 12.81 8.10
CA ILE A 345 -16.60 12.15 8.14
C ILE A 345 -16.61 11.06 7.09
N LEU A 346 -16.93 9.85 7.52
CA LEU A 346 -17.08 8.70 6.65
C LEU A 346 -18.51 8.18 6.77
N ASN A 347 -19.19 8.03 5.64
CA ASN A 347 -20.45 7.30 5.58
C ASN A 347 -20.35 6.24 4.49
N GLN A 348 -20.46 4.97 4.87
CA GLN A 348 -20.37 3.83 3.98
C GLN A 348 -21.69 3.05 4.00
N GLY A 349 -22.36 3.02 2.86
CA GLY A 349 -23.60 2.27 2.66
C GLY A 349 -23.50 1.38 1.42
N ARG A 350 -24.49 0.46 1.26
CA ARG A 350 -24.56 -0.44 0.08
C ARG A 350 -24.68 0.32 -1.25
N LYS A 351 -25.36 1.48 -1.27
CA LYS A 351 -25.64 2.23 -2.50
C LYS A 351 -24.77 3.46 -2.68
N SER A 352 -24.16 3.97 -1.63
CA SER A 352 -23.33 5.18 -1.71
C SER A 352 -22.31 5.22 -0.61
N ARG A 353 -21.26 6.00 -0.87
CA ARG A 353 -20.19 6.29 0.09
C ARG A 353 -19.90 7.78 0.05
N LEU A 354 -19.68 8.36 1.22
CA LEU A 354 -19.26 9.75 1.41
C LEU A 354 -17.97 9.78 2.23
N TYR A 355 -17.02 10.57 1.76
CA TYR A 355 -15.80 10.93 2.48
C TYR A 355 -15.66 12.45 2.49
N LEU A 356 -15.55 13.02 3.68
CA LEU A 356 -15.24 14.43 3.90
C LEU A 356 -13.99 14.52 4.77
N LEU A 357 -13.04 15.36 4.40
CA LEU A 357 -11.86 15.67 5.19
C LEU A 357 -11.65 17.18 5.21
N THR A 358 -11.35 17.75 6.37
CA THR A 358 -10.87 19.12 6.52
C THR A 358 -9.62 19.14 7.38
N ALA A 359 -8.66 20.02 7.09
CA ALA A 359 -7.45 20.17 7.85
C ALA A 359 -6.90 21.60 7.77
N PHE A 360 -6.45 22.13 8.92
CA PHE A 360 -5.66 23.34 9.02
C PHE A 360 -4.19 22.93 9.17
N ASP A 361 -3.40 23.12 8.12
CA ASP A 361 -2.01 22.68 8.03
C ASP A 361 -1.07 23.86 8.32
N ASN A 362 -0.10 23.68 9.23
CA ASN A 362 0.86 24.69 9.62
C ASN A 362 2.08 24.78 8.70
N GLU A 363 2.42 23.63 8.07
CA GLU A 363 3.52 23.52 7.12
C GLU A 363 3.03 22.88 5.83
N THR A 364 2.82 23.68 4.81
CA THR A 364 2.20 23.25 3.56
C THR A 364 3.25 22.75 2.55
N PRO A 365 3.31 21.43 2.25
CA PRO A 365 4.11 20.95 1.13
C PRO A 365 3.53 21.45 -0.19
N TYR A 366 4.41 21.96 -1.05
CA TYR A 366 4.08 22.48 -2.35
C TYR A 366 4.86 21.73 -3.42
N LEU A 367 4.18 21.30 -4.48
CA LEU A 367 4.76 20.55 -5.58
C LEU A 367 4.32 21.16 -6.91
N VAL A 368 5.28 21.67 -7.69
CA VAL A 368 5.03 22.16 -9.04
C VAL A 368 5.55 21.15 -10.05
N PRO A 369 4.67 20.52 -10.84
CA PRO A 369 5.05 19.68 -11.95
C PRO A 369 5.47 20.53 -13.15
N THR A 370 6.41 20.06 -13.92
CA THR A 370 6.69 20.52 -15.28
C THR A 370 6.70 19.33 -16.22
N GLU A 371 6.95 19.55 -17.49
CA GLU A 371 7.01 18.49 -18.49
C GLU A 371 8.00 17.36 -18.13
N PHE A 372 9.17 17.70 -17.55
CA PHE A 372 10.26 16.77 -17.31
C PHE A 372 10.65 16.60 -15.85
N GLU A 373 10.40 17.60 -15.03
CA GLU A 373 10.89 17.69 -13.65
C GLU A 373 9.77 18.05 -12.68
N SER A 374 10.06 18.04 -11.39
CA SER A 374 9.16 18.60 -10.39
C SER A 374 9.94 19.37 -9.33
N PHE A 375 9.35 20.46 -8.85
CA PHE A 375 9.94 21.38 -7.87
C PHE A 375 9.13 21.30 -6.57
N ARG A 376 9.83 21.34 -5.45
CA ARG A 376 9.22 21.26 -4.12
C ARG A 376 9.54 22.48 -3.30
N GLY A 377 8.56 22.91 -2.53
CA GLY A 377 8.72 23.92 -1.49
C GLY A 377 7.93 23.53 -0.25
N ILE A 378 8.20 24.21 0.85
CA ILE A 378 7.42 24.15 2.09
C ILE A 378 6.93 25.55 2.36
N GLY A 379 5.62 25.70 2.43
CA GLY A 379 4.94 26.94 2.69
C GLY A 379 4.46 27.07 4.12
N THR A 380 3.78 28.18 4.37
CA THR A 380 3.13 28.49 5.64
C THR A 380 1.76 27.80 5.75
N ASN A 381 0.87 28.35 6.56
CA ASN A 381 -0.44 27.77 6.86
C ASN A 381 -1.33 27.62 5.62
N SER A 382 -2.09 26.55 5.59
CA SER A 382 -3.17 26.36 4.62
C SER A 382 -4.39 25.68 5.23
N PHE A 383 -5.56 25.96 4.64
CA PHE A 383 -6.78 25.20 4.89
C PHE A 383 -7.00 24.24 3.73
N ASN A 384 -7.27 22.98 4.06
CA ASN A 384 -7.48 21.93 3.10
C ASN A 384 -8.86 21.30 3.28
N SER A 385 -9.56 21.00 2.19
CA SER A 385 -10.80 20.24 2.23
C SER A 385 -10.89 19.23 1.08
N VAL A 386 -11.41 18.05 1.39
CA VAL A 386 -11.64 16.95 0.46
C VAL A 386 -13.08 16.50 0.59
N PHE A 387 -13.79 16.51 -0.50
CA PHE A 387 -15.12 15.94 -0.64
C PHE A 387 -15.09 14.81 -1.66
N ARG A 388 -15.56 13.64 -1.31
CA ARG A 388 -15.70 12.49 -2.19
C ARG A 388 -17.08 11.88 -2.03
N TYR A 389 -17.81 11.69 -3.12
CA TYR A 389 -19.05 10.97 -3.16
C TYR A 389 -19.00 9.87 -4.22
N GLN A 390 -19.37 8.66 -3.84
CA GLN A 390 -19.48 7.52 -4.75
C GLN A 390 -20.90 6.96 -4.70
N ASN A 391 -21.47 6.70 -5.88
CA ASN A 391 -22.74 6.04 -6.05
C ASN A 391 -22.54 4.70 -6.74
N PHE A 392 -23.12 3.67 -6.17
CA PHE A 392 -23.07 2.30 -6.66
C PHE A 392 -24.44 1.96 -7.25
N LEU A 393 -24.56 2.00 -8.58
CA LEU A 393 -25.82 1.74 -9.27
C LEU A 393 -26.20 0.26 -9.14
N ASP A 394 -25.22 -0.60 -9.24
CA ASP A 394 -25.31 -2.06 -9.05
C ASP A 394 -23.91 -2.60 -8.61
N ASP A 395 -23.76 -3.92 -8.57
CA ASP A 395 -22.48 -4.58 -8.19
C ASP A 395 -21.39 -4.41 -9.26
N LYS A 396 -21.72 -3.89 -10.44
CA LYS A 396 -20.84 -3.76 -11.61
C LYS A 396 -20.54 -2.31 -11.98
N THR A 397 -21.34 -1.34 -11.50
CA THR A 397 -21.26 0.05 -11.94
C THR A 397 -21.09 1.00 -10.77
N GLN A 398 -20.03 1.79 -10.81
CA GLN A 398 -19.72 2.83 -9.84
C GLN A 398 -19.54 4.17 -10.54
N LEU A 399 -20.12 5.22 -9.98
CA LEU A 399 -19.91 6.61 -10.38
C LEU A 399 -19.38 7.40 -9.19
N GLY A 400 -18.50 8.36 -9.43
CA GLY A 400 -17.90 9.15 -8.38
C GLY A 400 -17.73 10.61 -8.71
N LEU A 401 -17.77 11.45 -7.69
CA LEU A 401 -17.47 12.88 -7.75
C LEU A 401 -16.44 13.22 -6.67
N ILE A 402 -15.52 14.12 -6.98
CA ILE A 402 -14.53 14.62 -6.05
C ILE A 402 -14.34 16.12 -6.16
N SER A 403 -14.10 16.77 -5.02
CA SER A 403 -13.65 18.16 -4.91
C SER A 403 -12.51 18.22 -3.89
N LEU A 404 -11.41 18.80 -4.31
CA LEU A 404 -10.17 18.98 -3.54
C LEU A 404 -9.86 20.47 -3.52
N ASN A 405 -9.78 21.06 -2.32
CA ASN A 405 -9.57 22.49 -2.21
C ASN A 405 -8.48 22.79 -1.20
N ARG A 406 -7.57 23.69 -1.53
CA ARG A 406 -6.55 24.28 -0.66
C ARG A 406 -6.63 25.79 -0.75
N ILE A 407 -6.59 26.46 0.40
CA ILE A 407 -6.54 27.92 0.52
C ILE A 407 -5.29 28.24 1.33
N TYR A 408 -4.44 29.09 0.81
CA TYR A 408 -3.18 29.49 1.44
C TYR A 408 -3.37 30.73 2.30
N GLU A 409 -2.71 30.76 3.46
CA GLU A 409 -2.56 31.98 4.24
C GLU A 409 -1.74 33.00 3.41
N GLY A 410 -2.20 34.24 3.37
CA GLY A 410 -1.55 35.30 2.55
C GLY A 410 -2.04 35.36 1.10
N GLY A 411 -3.00 34.51 0.72
CA GLY A 411 -3.66 34.52 -0.60
C GLY A 411 -3.24 33.33 -1.48
N GLY A 412 -4.00 33.12 -2.53
CA GLY A 412 -3.86 31.97 -3.40
C GLY A 412 -4.78 30.80 -3.01
N TYR A 413 -5.06 29.93 -3.98
CA TYR A 413 -5.87 28.73 -3.79
C TYR A 413 -5.57 27.70 -4.89
N GLY A 414 -5.79 26.43 -4.57
CA GLY A 414 -5.81 25.33 -5.52
C GLY A 414 -7.09 24.52 -5.37
N ASN A 415 -7.92 24.52 -6.43
CA ASN A 415 -9.17 23.77 -6.47
C ASN A 415 -9.11 22.74 -7.59
N THR A 416 -9.42 21.48 -7.28
CA THR A 416 -9.52 20.40 -8.27
C THR A 416 -10.89 19.74 -8.14
N PHE A 417 -11.62 19.65 -9.24
CA PHE A 417 -12.92 18.98 -9.33
C PHE A 417 -12.80 17.82 -10.29
N GLY A 418 -13.47 16.70 -9.99
CA GLY A 418 -13.41 15.55 -10.86
C GLY A 418 -14.61 14.64 -10.74
N ALA A 419 -14.73 13.79 -11.76
CA ALA A 419 -15.69 12.70 -11.82
C ALA A 419 -14.99 11.43 -12.33
N ASP A 420 -15.48 10.28 -11.87
CA ASP A 420 -14.98 8.99 -12.29
C ASP A 420 -16.12 7.98 -12.46
N ALA A 421 -15.84 6.96 -13.27
CA ALA A 421 -16.74 5.86 -13.49
C ALA A 421 -16.00 4.54 -13.65
N LEU A 422 -16.60 3.48 -13.12
CA LEU A 422 -16.15 2.11 -13.27
C LEU A 422 -17.32 1.26 -13.75
N PHE A 423 -17.11 0.53 -14.86
CA PHE A 423 -18.10 -0.36 -15.45
C PHE A 423 -17.50 -1.75 -15.65
N ASN A 424 -18.05 -2.77 -15.00
CA ASN A 424 -17.74 -4.17 -15.28
C ASN A 424 -18.81 -4.72 -16.25
N PHE A 425 -18.54 -4.68 -17.56
CA PHE A 425 -19.50 -5.11 -18.60
C PHE A 425 -19.79 -6.61 -18.55
N SER A 426 -18.80 -7.38 -18.12
CA SER A 426 -18.89 -8.82 -17.93
C SER A 426 -17.82 -9.25 -16.90
N ASP A 427 -17.76 -10.53 -16.60
CA ASP A 427 -16.76 -11.09 -15.71
C ASP A 427 -15.30 -10.97 -16.26
N THR A 428 -15.15 -10.60 -17.53
CA THR A 428 -13.85 -10.47 -18.20
C THR A 428 -13.53 -9.08 -18.73
N TRP A 429 -14.50 -8.16 -18.79
CA TRP A 429 -14.30 -6.82 -19.35
C TRP A 429 -14.62 -5.71 -18.37
N LYS A 430 -13.72 -4.74 -18.27
CA LYS A 430 -13.79 -3.58 -17.38
C LYS A 430 -13.45 -2.30 -18.12
N LEU A 431 -14.17 -1.21 -17.83
CA LEU A 431 -13.86 0.14 -18.27
C LEU A 431 -13.72 1.05 -17.05
N SER A 432 -12.60 1.75 -16.96
CA SER A 432 -12.34 2.80 -15.97
C SER A 432 -12.18 4.14 -16.67
N ILE A 433 -12.82 5.18 -16.14
CA ILE A 433 -12.73 6.56 -16.67
C ILE A 433 -12.56 7.51 -15.49
N GLU A 434 -11.65 8.47 -15.61
CA GLU A 434 -11.45 9.57 -14.66
C GLU A 434 -11.26 10.88 -15.42
N GLY A 435 -11.83 11.96 -14.91
CA GLY A 435 -11.66 13.29 -15.47
C GLY A 435 -11.57 14.34 -14.38
N PHE A 436 -10.62 15.27 -14.50
CA PHE A 436 -10.36 16.32 -13.52
C PHE A 436 -10.14 17.66 -14.19
N LEU A 437 -10.57 18.72 -13.50
CA LEU A 437 -10.32 20.12 -13.83
C LEU A 437 -9.72 20.80 -12.62
N ASN A 438 -8.69 21.61 -12.80
CA ASN A 438 -8.17 22.45 -11.75
C ASN A 438 -8.35 23.96 -12.06
N PHE A 439 -8.50 24.74 -10.99
CA PHE A 439 -8.58 26.19 -10.98
C PHE A 439 -7.65 26.68 -9.86
N ASN A 440 -6.51 27.21 -10.22
CA ASN A 440 -5.47 27.56 -9.26
C ASN A 440 -5.11 29.04 -9.37
N LYS A 441 -4.79 29.63 -8.24
CA LYS A 441 -4.10 30.91 -8.10
C LYS A 441 -2.97 30.71 -7.10
N GLU A 442 -1.75 30.98 -7.51
CA GLU A 442 -0.59 30.83 -6.64
C GLU A 442 -0.55 31.84 -5.52
N PRO A 443 0.01 31.49 -4.34
CA PRO A 443 0.43 32.48 -3.37
C PRO A 443 1.64 33.25 -3.91
N VAL A 444 1.83 34.49 -3.46
CA VAL A 444 3.08 35.24 -3.70
C VAL A 444 4.05 34.88 -2.59
N ALA A 445 5.04 34.03 -2.91
CA ALA A 445 5.96 33.48 -1.91
C ALA A 445 7.29 33.03 -2.53
N ASP A 446 8.34 32.91 -1.72
CA ASP A 446 9.66 32.46 -2.14
C ASP A 446 9.98 31.00 -1.74
N TRP A 447 8.94 30.15 -1.66
CA TRP A 447 9.09 28.74 -1.27
C TRP A 447 9.80 27.90 -2.33
N ILE A 448 9.71 28.33 -3.60
CA ILE A 448 10.38 27.70 -4.74
C ILE A 448 11.08 28.81 -5.53
N LYS A 449 12.34 28.56 -5.92
CA LYS A 449 13.11 29.42 -6.81
C LYS A 449 13.63 28.61 -7.98
N SER A 450 13.20 28.97 -9.19
CA SER A 450 13.57 28.28 -10.41
C SER A 450 13.46 29.24 -11.60
N ASP A 451 14.26 29.00 -12.62
CA ASP A 451 14.18 29.66 -13.95
C ASP A 451 13.33 28.83 -14.95
N ARG A 452 12.68 27.77 -14.47
CA ARG A 452 11.84 26.89 -15.30
C ARG A 452 10.41 27.40 -15.38
N ASN A 453 9.72 26.96 -16.45
CA ASN A 453 8.30 27.21 -16.70
C ASN A 453 7.53 25.89 -16.77
N PHE A 454 6.23 25.98 -16.57
CA PHE A 454 5.24 24.96 -16.92
C PHE A 454 4.15 25.63 -17.78
N GLY A 455 3.88 25.11 -18.95
CA GLY A 455 3.05 25.84 -19.93
C GLY A 455 3.59 27.26 -20.14
N ASP A 456 2.70 28.23 -20.07
CA ASP A 456 3.00 29.68 -20.21
C ASP A 456 3.37 30.33 -18.87
N TYR A 457 3.42 29.58 -17.75
CA TYR A 457 3.59 30.09 -16.39
C TYR A 457 4.99 29.77 -15.82
N THR A 458 5.40 30.53 -14.82
CA THR A 458 6.67 30.29 -14.13
C THR A 458 6.54 29.24 -13.04
N VAL A 459 7.65 28.59 -12.66
CA VAL A 459 7.68 27.70 -11.48
C VAL A 459 7.74 28.50 -10.17
N ASN A 460 8.10 29.80 -10.25
CA ASN A 460 8.12 30.68 -9.08
C ASN A 460 6.70 31.02 -8.67
N LEU A 461 6.50 31.19 -7.36
CA LEU A 461 5.19 31.50 -6.80
C LEU A 461 5.00 33.03 -6.79
N ASP A 462 4.55 33.59 -7.89
CA ASP A 462 4.42 35.04 -8.12
C ASP A 462 2.96 35.50 -8.25
N GLY A 463 1.99 34.62 -7.97
CA GLY A 463 0.57 34.94 -7.93
C GLY A 463 -0.18 34.70 -9.22
N GLU A 464 0.40 33.94 -10.15
CA GLU A 464 -0.23 33.55 -11.41
C GLU A 464 -1.51 32.73 -11.20
N SER A 465 -2.44 32.82 -12.16
CA SER A 465 -3.69 32.06 -12.15
C SER A 465 -3.80 31.22 -13.43
N PHE A 466 -4.10 29.96 -13.28
CA PHE A 466 -4.17 29.01 -14.39
C PHE A 466 -5.25 27.94 -14.16
N ASN A 467 -5.68 27.34 -15.27
CA ASN A 467 -6.69 26.28 -15.27
C ASN A 467 -6.18 25.17 -16.17
N GLY A 468 -6.28 23.94 -15.70
CA GLY A 468 -5.86 22.77 -16.45
C GLY A 468 -6.90 21.65 -16.40
N TYR A 469 -6.63 20.61 -17.16
CA TYR A 469 -7.47 19.43 -17.19
C TYR A 469 -6.64 18.15 -17.26
N SER A 470 -7.23 17.06 -16.78
CA SER A 470 -6.67 15.74 -16.93
C SER A 470 -7.77 14.71 -17.16
N PHE A 471 -7.46 13.71 -17.95
CA PHE A 471 -8.36 12.60 -18.25
C PHE A 471 -7.57 11.29 -18.30
N PHE A 472 -8.18 10.22 -17.79
CA PHE A 472 -7.72 8.86 -17.91
C PHE A 472 -8.87 7.95 -18.36
N GLY A 473 -8.56 7.04 -19.29
CA GLY A 473 -9.49 6.01 -19.71
C GLY A 473 -8.75 4.68 -19.94
N GLU A 474 -9.28 3.60 -19.40
CA GLU A 474 -8.77 2.26 -19.59
C GLU A 474 -9.88 1.29 -19.96
N ILE A 475 -9.67 0.51 -21.00
CA ILE A 475 -10.44 -0.69 -21.28
C ILE A 475 -9.56 -1.92 -21.06
N ARG A 476 -10.04 -2.84 -20.22
CA ARG A 476 -9.30 -4.02 -19.78
C ARG A 476 -10.09 -5.29 -20.05
N ARG A 477 -9.39 -6.32 -20.53
CA ARG A 477 -9.91 -7.67 -20.66
C ARG A 477 -9.03 -8.63 -19.88
N GLU A 478 -9.62 -9.46 -19.03
CA GLU A 478 -8.93 -10.48 -18.26
C GLU A 478 -9.59 -11.84 -18.44
N THR A 479 -8.81 -12.83 -18.86
CA THR A 479 -9.18 -14.23 -18.90
C THR A 479 -8.09 -15.07 -18.23
N GLU A 480 -8.27 -16.36 -18.05
CA GLU A 480 -7.28 -17.23 -17.43
C GLU A 480 -5.91 -17.13 -18.13
N THR A 481 -5.92 -17.18 -19.46
CA THR A 481 -4.70 -17.26 -20.29
C THR A 481 -4.29 -15.95 -20.93
N TRP A 482 -5.23 -15.01 -21.15
CA TRP A 482 -4.98 -13.77 -21.86
C TRP A 482 -5.47 -12.57 -21.06
N ARG A 483 -4.60 -11.59 -20.85
CA ARG A 483 -4.96 -10.31 -20.23
C ARG A 483 -4.44 -9.17 -21.07
N SER A 484 -5.26 -8.15 -21.28
CA SER A 484 -4.90 -7.00 -22.11
C SER A 484 -5.52 -5.75 -21.56
N PHE A 485 -4.86 -4.61 -21.72
CA PHE A 485 -5.48 -3.31 -21.58
C PHE A 485 -4.99 -2.33 -22.65
N ILE A 486 -5.83 -1.34 -22.90
CA ILE A 486 -5.51 -0.12 -23.63
C ILE A 486 -5.82 1.03 -22.70
N GLN A 487 -4.86 1.92 -22.49
CA GLN A 487 -5.01 3.11 -21.67
C GLN A 487 -4.74 4.36 -22.51
N TYR A 488 -5.50 5.40 -22.23
CA TYR A 488 -5.23 6.75 -22.69
C TYR A 488 -5.21 7.68 -21.48
N LYS A 489 -4.15 8.46 -21.36
CA LYS A 489 -3.98 9.47 -20.32
C LYS A 489 -3.63 10.80 -20.96
N VAL A 490 -4.35 11.85 -20.61
CA VAL A 490 -4.01 13.21 -21.00
C VAL A 490 -3.95 14.10 -19.75
N MET A 491 -3.01 15.03 -19.74
CA MET A 491 -2.84 16.01 -18.69
C MET A 491 -2.27 17.27 -19.33
N SER A 492 -3.01 18.38 -19.28
CA SER A 492 -2.56 19.65 -19.84
C SER A 492 -1.29 20.14 -19.16
N ASP A 493 -0.58 21.03 -19.81
CA ASP A 493 0.61 21.69 -19.32
C ASP A 493 0.37 22.53 -18.04
N ASP A 494 -0.88 22.99 -17.86
CA ASP A 494 -1.31 23.79 -16.70
C ASP A 494 -1.95 22.94 -15.60
N PHE A 495 -2.03 21.61 -15.77
CA PHE A 495 -2.69 20.77 -14.77
C PHE A 495 -1.81 20.57 -13.53
N ARG A 496 -2.38 20.92 -12.35
CA ARG A 496 -1.79 20.72 -11.04
C ARG A 496 -2.86 20.51 -9.99
N SER A 497 -2.71 19.53 -9.13
CA SER A 497 -3.52 19.36 -7.93
C SER A 497 -2.68 19.67 -6.70
N ASP A 498 -3.02 20.72 -5.98
CA ASP A 498 -2.21 21.23 -4.86
C ASP A 498 -2.21 20.31 -3.62
N ILE A 499 -3.22 19.44 -3.48
CA ILE A 499 -3.23 18.34 -2.50
C ILE A 499 -2.98 16.96 -3.14
N GLY A 500 -2.47 16.95 -4.37
CA GLY A 500 -2.08 15.76 -5.10
C GLY A 500 -0.59 15.46 -5.06
N PHE A 501 -0.20 14.46 -5.84
CA PHE A 501 1.20 14.15 -6.12
C PHE A 501 1.41 14.01 -7.63
N ILE A 502 1.31 15.14 -8.33
CA ILE A 502 1.54 15.24 -9.77
C ILE A 502 2.99 15.68 -9.96
N THR A 503 3.80 14.82 -10.55
CA THR A 503 5.24 15.07 -10.73
C THR A 503 5.62 15.53 -12.13
N LYS A 504 4.70 15.35 -13.09
CA LYS A 504 4.85 15.79 -14.49
C LYS A 504 3.49 16.14 -15.04
N ASN A 505 3.44 17.11 -15.95
CA ASN A 505 2.29 17.51 -16.75
C ASN A 505 2.65 17.53 -18.25
N ASP A 506 1.82 18.14 -19.10
CA ASP A 506 1.98 18.17 -20.55
C ASP A 506 2.14 16.78 -21.17
N ILE A 507 1.14 15.93 -20.94
CA ILE A 507 1.19 14.51 -21.29
C ILE A 507 -0.03 14.12 -22.11
N LYS A 508 0.19 13.48 -23.26
CA LYS A 508 -0.78 12.65 -24.00
C LYS A 508 -0.15 11.27 -24.16
N GLN A 509 -0.59 10.32 -23.36
CA GLN A 509 0.04 8.99 -23.28
C GLN A 509 -0.94 7.92 -23.77
N TYR A 510 -0.43 7.07 -24.64
CA TYR A 510 -1.07 5.85 -25.11
C TYR A 510 -0.29 4.66 -24.58
N ASP A 511 -0.95 3.72 -23.95
CA ASP A 511 -0.33 2.53 -23.39
C ASP A 511 -1.14 1.29 -23.77
N PHE A 512 -0.46 0.35 -24.38
CA PHE A 512 -1.00 -0.97 -24.74
C PHE A 512 -0.22 -2.05 -24.02
N TRP A 513 -0.91 -2.94 -23.34
CA TRP A 513 -0.31 -4.10 -22.70
C TRP A 513 -1.09 -5.36 -23.03
N HIS A 514 -0.35 -6.43 -23.31
CA HIS A 514 -0.88 -7.76 -23.57
C HIS A 514 -0.05 -8.82 -22.90
N SER A 515 -0.70 -9.81 -22.31
CA SER A 515 -0.05 -10.84 -21.51
C SER A 515 -0.66 -12.20 -21.76
N PHE A 516 0.22 -13.19 -21.90
CA PHE A 516 -0.12 -14.58 -22.00
C PHE A 516 0.34 -15.34 -20.76
N TYR A 517 -0.59 -16.08 -20.12
CA TYR A 517 -0.35 -16.85 -18.91
C TYR A 517 -0.48 -18.34 -19.20
N GLN A 518 0.39 -19.14 -18.60
CA GLN A 518 0.29 -20.59 -18.59
C GLN A 518 0.52 -21.14 -17.19
N TYR A 519 -0.16 -22.22 -16.87
CA TYR A 519 -0.16 -22.86 -15.56
C TYR A 519 0.21 -24.34 -15.69
N PRO A 520 1.49 -24.68 -15.88
CA PRO A 520 1.93 -26.07 -16.03
C PRO A 520 1.65 -26.90 -14.78
N ASN A 521 1.52 -26.25 -13.60
CA ASN A 521 1.27 -26.89 -12.29
C ASN A 521 2.27 -28.02 -12.00
N LYS A 522 3.55 -27.80 -12.35
CA LYS A 522 4.66 -28.69 -12.03
C LYS A 522 5.31 -28.23 -10.73
N ASN A 523 5.82 -29.15 -9.93
CA ASN A 523 6.46 -28.84 -8.65
C ASN A 523 7.55 -27.77 -8.79
N TYR A 524 8.31 -27.75 -9.89
CA TYR A 524 9.38 -26.79 -10.15
C TYR A 524 8.90 -25.50 -10.86
N LEU A 525 7.72 -25.50 -11.50
CA LEU A 525 7.17 -24.37 -12.26
C LEU A 525 5.65 -24.33 -12.11
N GLN A 526 5.16 -23.40 -11.32
CA GLN A 526 3.73 -23.26 -11.06
C GLN A 526 3.03 -22.53 -12.21
N ASN A 527 3.57 -21.39 -12.61
CA ASN A 527 3.08 -20.64 -13.76
C ASN A 527 4.21 -19.84 -14.42
N TYR A 528 3.95 -19.46 -15.66
CA TYR A 528 4.76 -18.44 -16.34
C TYR A 528 3.87 -17.45 -17.09
N ARG A 529 4.43 -16.26 -17.28
CA ARG A 529 3.79 -15.17 -18.00
C ARG A 529 4.78 -14.55 -18.98
N ILE A 530 4.34 -14.36 -20.23
CA ILE A 530 5.02 -13.55 -21.23
C ILE A 530 4.14 -12.36 -21.53
N SER A 531 4.69 -11.14 -21.48
CA SER A 531 3.92 -9.92 -21.72
C SER A 531 4.66 -8.98 -22.64
N PHE A 532 3.90 -8.26 -23.45
CA PHE A 532 4.37 -7.16 -24.27
C PHE A 532 3.67 -5.89 -23.83
N ARG A 533 4.42 -4.77 -23.77
CA ARG A 533 3.89 -3.42 -23.55
C ARG A 533 4.50 -2.47 -24.55
N HIS A 534 3.69 -1.57 -25.06
CA HIS A 534 4.15 -0.43 -25.87
C HIS A 534 3.52 0.85 -25.35
N GLU A 535 4.37 1.84 -25.07
CA GLU A 535 3.99 3.13 -24.53
C GLU A 535 4.49 4.25 -25.44
N GLN A 536 3.63 5.22 -25.74
CA GLN A 536 3.98 6.47 -26.40
C GLN A 536 3.46 7.65 -25.61
N THR A 537 4.29 8.66 -25.43
CA THR A 537 3.93 9.92 -24.77
C THR A 537 4.26 11.09 -25.67
N TYR A 538 3.29 11.92 -25.92
CA TYR A 538 3.38 13.20 -26.65
C TYR A 538 3.13 14.35 -25.69
N ASP A 539 3.63 15.54 -26.01
CA ASP A 539 3.17 16.80 -25.44
C ASP A 539 1.88 17.30 -26.14
N HIS A 540 1.34 18.44 -25.71
CA HIS A 540 0.16 19.04 -26.33
C HIS A 540 0.44 19.65 -27.70
N SER A 541 1.70 19.92 -28.05
CA SER A 541 2.12 20.31 -29.40
C SER A 541 2.29 19.13 -30.35
N GLU A 542 1.88 17.93 -29.97
CA GLU A 542 1.99 16.66 -30.73
C GLU A 542 3.44 16.21 -30.95
N THR A 543 4.40 16.69 -30.14
CA THR A 543 5.79 16.24 -30.21
C THR A 543 5.95 14.94 -29.42
N LEU A 544 6.46 13.89 -30.08
CA LEU A 544 6.77 12.63 -29.38
C LEU A 544 7.90 12.82 -28.37
N LYS A 545 7.63 12.62 -27.09
CA LYS A 545 8.58 12.75 -25.97
C LYS A 545 9.15 11.42 -25.53
N ARG A 546 8.34 10.38 -25.56
CA ARG A 546 8.77 9.03 -25.19
C ARG A 546 8.10 8.00 -26.09
N SER A 547 8.87 7.00 -26.48
CA SER A 547 8.35 5.76 -27.08
C SER A 547 9.19 4.61 -26.56
N SER A 548 8.55 3.60 -25.96
CA SER A 548 9.24 2.41 -25.48
C SER A 548 8.45 1.14 -25.72
N SER A 549 9.15 0.05 -25.97
CA SER A 549 8.59 -1.31 -26.09
C SER A 549 9.23 -2.18 -25.03
N GLN A 550 8.44 -2.98 -24.35
CA GLN A 550 8.90 -3.83 -23.26
C GLN A 550 8.42 -5.27 -23.46
N LEU A 551 9.33 -6.21 -23.21
CA LEU A 551 9.03 -7.64 -23.20
C LEU A 551 9.32 -8.18 -21.79
N TYR A 552 8.31 -8.76 -21.15
CA TYR A 552 8.41 -9.31 -19.80
C TYR A 552 8.33 -10.84 -19.85
N LEU A 553 9.19 -11.49 -19.07
CA LEU A 553 9.09 -12.89 -18.72
C LEU A 553 8.97 -12.99 -17.19
N GLN A 554 7.96 -13.68 -16.72
CA GLN A 554 7.80 -13.97 -15.29
C GLN A 554 7.60 -15.47 -15.10
N LEU A 555 8.33 -16.05 -14.15
CA LEU A 555 8.23 -17.44 -13.74
C LEU A 555 7.93 -17.50 -12.24
N LEU A 556 6.91 -18.23 -11.85
CA LEU A 556 6.67 -18.59 -10.46
C LEU A 556 7.10 -20.05 -10.26
N THR A 557 8.12 -20.24 -9.43
CA THR A 557 8.76 -21.54 -9.18
C THR A 557 8.60 -21.96 -7.73
N ILE A 558 9.27 -23.03 -7.32
CA ILE A 558 9.26 -23.52 -5.93
C ILE A 558 9.69 -22.46 -4.93
N GLY A 559 9.22 -22.55 -3.68
CA GLY A 559 9.54 -21.62 -2.60
C GLY A 559 8.99 -20.23 -2.85
N ASP A 560 7.80 -20.11 -3.50
CA ASP A 560 7.22 -18.83 -3.95
C ASP A 560 8.22 -17.96 -4.70
N THR A 561 9.21 -18.58 -5.34
CA THR A 561 10.26 -17.84 -6.03
C THR A 561 9.72 -17.29 -7.34
N ASN A 562 9.63 -15.96 -7.42
CA ASN A 562 9.23 -15.20 -8.57
C ASN A 562 10.48 -14.68 -9.29
N ILE A 563 10.71 -15.15 -10.49
CA ILE A 563 11.78 -14.67 -11.37
C ILE A 563 11.12 -13.80 -12.44
N PHE A 564 11.49 -12.54 -12.45
CA PHE A 564 10.98 -11.56 -13.39
C PHE A 564 12.12 -10.95 -14.19
N TYR A 565 11.99 -10.99 -15.52
CA TYR A 565 12.91 -10.34 -16.42
C TYR A 565 12.16 -9.39 -17.33
N ASN A 566 12.66 -8.17 -17.47
CA ASN A 566 12.17 -7.16 -18.41
C ASN A 566 13.29 -6.75 -19.36
N TYR A 567 12.98 -6.78 -20.64
CA TYR A 567 13.74 -6.16 -21.72
C TYR A 567 12.99 -4.91 -22.17
N GLU A 568 13.59 -3.74 -22.07
CA GLU A 568 13.00 -2.47 -22.50
C GLU A 568 13.84 -1.84 -23.62
N TYR A 569 13.23 -1.63 -24.76
CA TYR A 569 13.80 -0.87 -25.87
C TYR A 569 13.18 0.52 -25.90
N ASN A 570 14.01 1.55 -25.70
CA ASN A 570 13.62 2.94 -25.76
C ASN A 570 13.91 3.48 -27.17
N TRP A 571 12.86 3.61 -27.98
CA TRP A 571 12.93 4.22 -29.32
C TRP A 571 13.29 5.69 -29.23
N LYS A 572 12.67 6.38 -28.27
CA LYS A 572 12.90 7.79 -27.99
C LYS A 572 12.60 8.09 -26.54
N LYS A 573 13.43 8.96 -25.93
CA LYS A 573 13.18 9.55 -24.62
C LYS A 573 13.76 10.94 -24.60
N SER A 574 12.92 11.94 -24.35
CA SER A 574 13.33 13.34 -24.23
C SER A 574 13.50 13.73 -22.77
N HIS A 575 14.40 14.62 -22.48
CA HIS A 575 14.56 15.28 -21.20
C HIS A 575 15.10 16.68 -21.43
N LEU A 576 14.30 17.68 -21.07
CA LEU A 576 14.53 19.07 -21.45
C LEU A 576 14.65 19.18 -22.99
N GLU A 577 15.64 19.95 -23.51
CA GLU A 577 15.93 20.08 -24.94
C GLU A 577 16.66 18.87 -25.55
N TYR A 578 17.09 17.90 -24.74
CA TYR A 578 17.87 16.74 -25.19
C TYR A 578 17.00 15.56 -25.56
N GLN A 579 17.39 14.86 -26.63
CA GLN A 579 16.71 13.66 -27.12
C GLN A 579 17.66 12.48 -27.15
N PHE A 580 17.21 11.36 -26.61
CA PHE A 580 17.93 10.10 -26.54
C PHE A 580 17.15 9.04 -27.31
N GLN A 581 17.83 8.26 -28.12
CA GLN A 581 17.20 7.26 -29.01
C GLN A 581 17.94 5.94 -28.95
N ASP A 582 17.23 4.88 -29.31
CA ASP A 582 17.78 3.55 -29.57
C ASP A 582 18.68 3.00 -28.46
N PHE A 583 18.14 2.96 -27.23
CA PHE A 583 18.86 2.38 -26.12
C PHE A 583 18.05 1.35 -25.34
N ILE A 584 18.76 0.42 -24.70
CA ILE A 584 18.21 -0.75 -24.08
C ILE A 584 18.47 -0.74 -22.58
N ASN A 585 17.45 -1.15 -21.82
CA ASN A 585 17.51 -1.44 -20.40
C ASN A 585 17.06 -2.89 -20.14
N HIS A 586 17.69 -3.50 -19.17
CA HIS A 586 17.33 -4.80 -18.65
C HIS A 586 17.02 -4.71 -17.16
N LEU A 587 16.04 -5.47 -16.70
CA LEU A 587 15.75 -5.64 -15.29
C LEU A 587 15.53 -7.13 -14.99
N LEU A 588 16.39 -7.68 -14.15
CA LEU A 588 16.18 -9.00 -13.55
C LEU A 588 15.79 -8.80 -12.09
N ARG A 589 14.66 -9.37 -11.69
CA ARG A 589 14.24 -9.42 -10.30
C ARG A 589 13.97 -10.85 -9.87
N ILE A 590 14.52 -11.24 -8.73
CA ILE A 590 14.29 -12.56 -8.14
C ILE A 590 13.86 -12.34 -6.70
N ARG A 591 12.65 -12.75 -6.37
CA ARG A 591 12.12 -12.70 -5.01
C ARG A 591 11.60 -14.07 -4.63
N GLY A 592 11.90 -14.53 -3.41
CA GLY A 592 11.42 -15.85 -3.01
C GLY A 592 11.73 -16.19 -1.58
N LYS A 593 11.15 -17.32 -1.16
CA LYS A 593 11.26 -17.93 0.17
C LYS A 593 11.72 -19.37 0.03
N PRO A 594 12.99 -19.61 -0.37
CA PRO A 594 13.49 -20.97 -0.61
C PRO A 594 13.56 -21.80 0.66
N LEU A 595 13.56 -21.15 1.83
CA LEU A 595 13.60 -21.75 3.16
C LEU A 595 12.68 -20.96 4.09
N SER A 596 12.11 -21.60 5.09
CA SER A 596 11.18 -20.97 6.05
C SER A 596 11.80 -19.83 6.86
N PHE A 597 13.13 -19.85 7.03
CA PHE A 597 13.88 -18.82 7.75
C PHE A 597 14.52 -17.77 6.84
N LEU A 598 14.30 -17.85 5.51
CA LEU A 598 14.97 -17.00 4.53
C LEU A 598 13.98 -16.43 3.53
N ASP A 599 13.78 -15.11 3.56
CA ASP A 599 13.11 -14.33 2.52
C ASP A 599 14.15 -13.45 1.84
N PHE A 600 14.18 -13.43 0.52
CA PHE A 600 15.11 -12.58 -0.21
C PHE A 600 14.46 -11.89 -1.41
N ASN A 601 14.97 -10.71 -1.72
CA ASN A 601 14.65 -9.96 -2.92
C ASN A 601 15.95 -9.43 -3.53
N PHE A 602 16.17 -9.77 -4.78
CA PHE A 602 17.29 -9.30 -5.58
C PHE A 602 16.77 -8.61 -6.82
N SER A 603 17.25 -7.40 -7.10
CA SER A 603 16.92 -6.62 -8.30
C SER A 603 18.22 -6.16 -8.95
N TYR A 604 18.38 -6.43 -10.23
CA TYR A 604 19.52 -6.01 -11.04
C TYR A 604 19.02 -5.34 -12.31
N LYS A 605 19.15 -3.99 -12.38
CA LYS A 605 18.89 -3.20 -13.58
C LYS A 605 20.22 -2.85 -14.22
N PHE A 606 20.35 -3.09 -15.52
CA PHE A 606 21.55 -2.76 -16.29
C PHE A 606 21.19 -2.35 -17.72
N GLY A 607 22.10 -1.65 -18.38
CA GLY A 607 21.90 -1.14 -19.73
C GLY A 607 22.30 0.31 -19.84
N LYS A 608 21.65 1.06 -20.72
CA LYS A 608 21.90 2.51 -20.83
C LYS A 608 20.82 3.30 -20.08
N ASP A 609 21.20 4.35 -19.36
CA ASP A 609 20.26 5.29 -18.75
C ASP A 609 20.81 6.73 -18.81
N ILE A 610 19.94 7.71 -18.55
CA ILE A 610 20.27 9.13 -18.66
C ILE A 610 20.79 9.60 -17.30
N ALA A 611 21.94 10.28 -17.29
CA ALA A 611 22.45 11.05 -16.17
C ALA A 611 21.73 12.40 -16.13
N TYR A 612 20.59 12.46 -15.42
CA TYR A 612 19.69 13.62 -15.42
C TYR A 612 20.23 14.84 -14.70
N ARG A 613 21.13 14.66 -13.74
CA ARG A 613 21.68 15.74 -12.90
C ARG A 613 22.92 16.41 -13.48
N GLU A 614 23.42 15.90 -14.59
CA GLU A 614 24.50 16.61 -15.33
C GLU A 614 23.96 17.91 -15.95
N ILE A 615 24.82 18.92 -16.06
CA ILE A 615 24.47 20.20 -16.71
C ILE A 615 23.94 19.95 -18.14
N ILE A 616 24.56 19.01 -18.84
CA ILE A 616 24.12 18.47 -20.12
C ILE A 616 23.79 17.00 -19.89
N PRO A 617 22.49 16.60 -19.80
CA PRO A 617 22.12 15.20 -19.64
C PRO A 617 22.69 14.32 -20.73
N GLN A 618 23.24 13.18 -20.38
CA GLN A 618 23.91 12.26 -21.30
C GLN A 618 23.56 10.82 -20.99
N LEU A 619 23.60 9.96 -22.02
CA LEU A 619 23.52 8.52 -21.85
C LEU A 619 24.82 7.96 -21.29
N GLY A 620 24.69 7.08 -20.31
CA GLY A 620 25.77 6.28 -19.78
C GLY A 620 25.36 4.82 -19.59
N TYR A 621 26.31 3.97 -19.22
CA TYR A 621 26.05 2.59 -18.84
C TYR A 621 25.65 2.54 -17.37
N ALA A 622 24.38 2.27 -17.11
CA ALA A 622 23.80 2.22 -15.78
C ALA A 622 23.86 0.83 -15.17
N THR A 623 24.11 0.77 -13.87
CA THR A 623 24.01 -0.43 -13.04
C THR A 623 23.28 -0.07 -11.75
N ASN A 624 22.14 -0.72 -11.48
CA ASN A 624 21.44 -0.61 -10.20
C ASN A 624 21.27 -2.01 -9.61
N ILE A 625 21.69 -2.21 -8.38
CA ILE A 625 21.56 -3.46 -7.64
C ILE A 625 20.84 -3.16 -6.34
N ASP A 626 19.70 -3.81 -6.11
CA ASP A 626 19.04 -3.82 -4.82
C ASP A 626 18.99 -5.26 -4.32
N PHE A 627 19.43 -5.46 -3.11
CA PHE A 627 19.48 -6.76 -2.48
C PHE A 627 19.04 -6.63 -1.02
N ASP A 628 17.96 -7.30 -0.66
CA ASP A 628 17.53 -7.44 0.72
C ASP A 628 17.31 -8.92 1.06
N ILE A 629 17.76 -9.32 2.25
CA ILE A 629 17.56 -10.66 2.77
C ILE A 629 17.03 -10.53 4.20
N GLU A 630 16.00 -11.27 4.54
CA GLU A 630 15.54 -11.41 5.91
C GLU A 630 15.83 -12.82 6.42
N PHE A 631 16.58 -12.89 7.52
CA PHE A 631 16.86 -14.11 8.24
C PHE A 631 16.04 -14.17 9.52
N ALA A 632 15.15 -15.14 9.65
CA ALA A 632 14.54 -15.52 10.93
C ALA A 632 15.51 -16.47 11.64
N ILE A 633 16.40 -15.92 12.49
CA ILE A 633 17.42 -16.70 13.21
C ILE A 633 16.77 -17.69 14.19
N ASN A 634 15.69 -17.24 14.83
CA ASN A 634 14.79 -18.05 15.65
C ASN A 634 13.42 -17.38 15.70
N ASN A 635 12.50 -17.90 16.51
CA ASN A 635 11.11 -17.37 16.58
C ASN A 635 11.02 -15.90 17.02
N ASN A 636 12.07 -15.34 17.63
CA ASN A 636 12.10 -14.01 18.23
C ASN A 636 13.07 -13.05 17.55
N LEU A 637 14.12 -13.55 16.88
CA LEU A 637 15.19 -12.72 16.33
C LEU A 637 15.19 -12.75 14.81
N ARG A 638 15.08 -11.56 14.21
CA ARG A 638 15.19 -11.34 12.76
C ARG A 638 16.34 -10.37 12.47
N VAL A 639 17.06 -10.64 11.39
CA VAL A 639 18.18 -9.82 10.90
C VAL A 639 17.99 -9.60 9.41
N LYS A 640 17.94 -8.34 9.00
CA LYS A 640 17.68 -7.95 7.62
C LYS A 640 18.76 -7.00 7.09
N PRO A 641 19.81 -7.51 6.44
CA PRO A 641 20.73 -6.70 5.63
C PRO A 641 20.06 -6.27 4.32
N ILE A 642 20.27 -5.00 3.97
CA ILE A 642 19.80 -4.36 2.73
C ILE A 642 20.99 -3.64 2.10
N ILE A 643 21.20 -3.84 0.80
CA ILE A 643 22.23 -3.16 0.04
C ILE A 643 21.60 -2.61 -1.24
N SER A 644 21.73 -1.31 -1.46
CA SER A 644 21.36 -0.64 -2.70
C SER A 644 22.58 0.03 -3.31
N TYR A 645 22.95 -0.38 -4.52
CA TYR A 645 24.08 0.17 -5.28
C TYR A 645 23.58 0.78 -6.56
N GLN A 646 24.13 1.93 -6.93
CA GLN A 646 23.80 2.60 -8.18
C GLN A 646 25.02 3.29 -8.80
N ASP A 647 25.21 3.11 -10.10
CA ASP A 647 26.17 3.87 -10.90
C ASP A 647 25.65 4.22 -12.29
N ILE A 648 26.23 5.27 -12.89
CA ILE A 648 26.20 5.52 -14.34
C ILE A 648 27.62 5.83 -14.81
N ARG A 649 28.15 4.98 -15.67
CA ARG A 649 29.49 5.15 -16.28
C ARG A 649 29.41 5.93 -17.59
N LYS A 650 30.39 6.80 -17.82
CA LYS A 650 30.57 7.54 -19.07
C LYS A 650 30.95 6.58 -20.19
N ALA A 651 30.29 6.71 -21.35
CA ALA A 651 30.52 5.80 -22.46
C ALA A 651 31.95 5.88 -23.05
N GLU A 652 32.54 7.08 -23.09
CA GLU A 652 33.81 7.34 -23.80
C GLU A 652 35.04 7.32 -22.87
N SER A 653 34.91 7.78 -21.61
CA SER A 653 36.08 8.01 -20.75
C SER A 653 36.27 6.92 -19.67
N GLY A 654 35.35 6.00 -19.51
CA GLY A 654 35.37 4.98 -18.44
C GLY A 654 35.21 5.54 -17.03
N GLY A 655 35.05 6.87 -16.86
CA GLY A 655 34.71 7.51 -15.59
C GLY A 655 33.22 7.36 -15.25
N TYR A 656 32.83 7.87 -14.07
CA TYR A 656 31.44 7.85 -13.62
C TYR A 656 30.81 9.24 -13.67
N TYR A 657 29.52 9.32 -13.97
CA TYR A 657 28.70 10.48 -13.66
C TYR A 657 28.43 10.50 -12.17
N PHE A 658 28.00 9.36 -11.63
CA PHE A 658 27.92 9.11 -10.20
C PHE A 658 28.08 7.61 -9.92
N LYS A 659 28.45 7.29 -8.69
CA LYS A 659 28.58 5.92 -8.17
C LYS A 659 28.48 5.96 -6.66
N GLY A 660 27.76 5.02 -6.08
CA GLY A 660 27.71 4.86 -4.62
C GLY A 660 26.72 3.77 -4.20
N TYR A 661 26.64 3.54 -2.90
CA TYR A 661 25.75 2.54 -2.31
C TYR A 661 25.19 3.01 -0.97
N ILE A 662 24.08 2.38 -0.58
CA ILE A 662 23.52 2.45 0.76
C ILE A 662 23.50 1.05 1.32
N GLY A 663 24.15 0.84 2.47
CA GLY A 663 24.12 -0.40 3.23
C GLY A 663 23.32 -0.21 4.52
N ARG A 664 22.30 -1.01 4.75
CA ARG A 664 21.44 -0.96 5.94
C ARG A 664 21.34 -2.34 6.59
N LEU A 665 21.40 -2.36 7.92
CA LEU A 665 21.17 -3.54 8.73
C LEU A 665 20.02 -3.24 9.69
N ASP A 666 18.93 -3.98 9.61
CA ASP A 666 17.82 -3.96 10.55
C ASP A 666 17.87 -5.23 11.41
N ILE A 667 18.01 -5.07 12.71
CA ILE A 667 17.99 -6.16 13.69
C ILE A 667 16.79 -5.94 14.58
N ARG A 668 15.92 -6.94 14.69
CA ARG A 668 14.73 -6.89 15.52
C ARG A 668 14.64 -8.10 16.43
N TYR A 669 14.48 -7.86 17.72
CA TYR A 669 14.22 -8.88 18.73
C TYR A 669 12.84 -8.68 19.34
N GLN A 670 11.96 -9.67 19.14
CA GLN A 670 10.59 -9.68 19.61
C GLN A 670 10.49 -10.44 20.93
N PHE A 671 10.15 -9.75 22.03
CA PHE A 671 9.95 -10.40 23.33
C PHE A 671 8.62 -11.16 23.39
N ASN A 672 7.57 -10.54 22.87
CA ASN A 672 6.23 -11.10 22.71
C ASN A 672 5.50 -10.32 21.61
N ASN A 673 4.25 -10.63 21.32
CA ASN A 673 3.48 -9.99 20.23
C ASN A 673 3.32 -8.46 20.36
N ASN A 674 3.60 -7.90 21.54
CA ASN A 674 3.37 -6.50 21.84
C ASN A 674 4.65 -5.69 22.11
N LEU A 675 5.77 -6.34 22.38
CA LEU A 675 7.03 -5.67 22.80
C LEU A 675 8.20 -6.14 21.96
N ASP A 676 8.88 -5.20 21.32
CA ASP A 676 10.10 -5.42 20.55
C ASP A 676 11.18 -4.36 20.79
N ILE A 677 12.41 -4.74 20.48
CA ILE A 677 13.55 -3.85 20.32
C ILE A 677 14.07 -3.96 18.90
N ARG A 678 14.30 -2.81 18.28
CA ARG A 678 14.86 -2.70 16.93
C ARG A 678 16.12 -1.85 16.93
N LEU A 679 17.12 -2.27 16.17
CA LEU A 679 18.29 -1.45 15.85
C LEU A 679 18.44 -1.36 14.34
N ILE A 680 18.42 -0.14 13.81
CA ILE A 680 18.78 0.16 12.44
C ILE A 680 20.17 0.78 12.43
N SER A 681 21.05 0.24 11.57
CA SER A 681 22.33 0.83 11.22
C SER A 681 22.38 1.02 9.71
N GLU A 682 22.67 2.22 9.23
CA GLU A 682 22.75 2.54 7.81
C GLU A 682 24.01 3.32 7.49
N TYR A 683 24.69 2.96 6.42
CA TYR A 683 25.78 3.71 5.82
C TYR A 683 25.36 4.18 4.43
N ASN A 684 25.47 5.49 4.17
CA ASN A 684 25.19 6.12 2.90
C ASN A 684 26.50 6.65 2.30
N ASP A 685 26.97 5.99 1.25
CA ASP A 685 28.22 6.32 0.56
C ASP A 685 28.15 7.66 -0.21
N PHE A 686 26.94 8.03 -0.70
CA PHE A 686 26.75 9.29 -1.43
C PHE A 686 26.92 10.53 -0.54
N SER A 687 26.55 10.45 0.72
CA SER A 687 26.65 11.53 1.71
C SER A 687 27.75 11.28 2.74
N GLU A 688 28.42 10.12 2.69
CA GLU A 688 29.41 9.66 3.65
C GLU A 688 28.93 9.74 5.11
N GLN A 689 27.71 9.25 5.32
CA GLN A 689 27.03 9.29 6.63
C GLN A 689 26.78 7.90 7.17
N VAL A 690 26.92 7.77 8.50
CA VAL A 690 26.42 6.62 9.25
C VAL A 690 25.25 7.06 10.11
N PHE A 691 24.16 6.31 10.04
CA PHE A 691 22.95 6.51 10.83
C PHE A 691 22.68 5.33 11.74
N LEU A 692 22.40 5.59 13.01
CA LEU A 692 22.00 4.59 13.99
C LEU A 692 20.66 4.97 14.61
N GLN A 693 19.75 4.00 14.70
CA GLN A 693 18.43 4.17 15.32
C GLN A 693 18.05 2.97 16.17
N PRO A 694 18.30 2.99 17.48
CA PRO A 694 17.68 2.08 18.44
C PRO A 694 16.25 2.52 18.73
N LEU A 695 15.35 1.55 18.88
CA LEU A 695 13.93 1.78 19.20
C LEU A 695 13.40 0.65 20.09
N ILE A 696 12.72 1.00 21.16
CA ILE A 696 11.86 0.12 21.94
C ILE A 696 10.42 0.46 21.58
N SER A 697 9.64 -0.56 21.28
CA SER A 697 8.26 -0.43 20.82
C SER A 697 7.34 -1.35 21.63
N TRP A 698 6.29 -0.79 22.22
CA TRP A 698 5.26 -1.53 22.93
C TRP A 698 3.88 -1.15 22.39
N ARG A 699 3.14 -2.14 21.86
CA ARG A 699 1.83 -1.96 21.20
C ARG A 699 0.87 -3.08 21.61
N PRO A 700 0.16 -2.94 22.73
CA PRO A 700 -0.77 -3.97 23.22
C PRO A 700 -2.06 -4.08 22.39
N ASN A 701 -2.45 -3.02 21.67
CA ASN A 701 -3.54 -2.96 20.70
C ASN A 701 -3.16 -1.97 19.59
N PRO A 702 -3.94 -1.86 18.49
CA PRO A 702 -3.59 -1.01 17.35
C PRO A 702 -3.32 0.44 17.69
N ASP A 703 -4.05 1.01 18.65
CA ASP A 703 -4.09 2.43 18.92
C ASP A 703 -3.35 2.85 20.20
N THR A 704 -2.97 1.89 21.06
CA THR A 704 -2.10 2.15 22.23
C THR A 704 -0.66 1.87 21.87
N ILE A 705 0.17 2.93 21.91
CA ILE A 705 1.53 2.90 21.39
C ILE A 705 2.48 3.57 22.40
N PHE A 706 3.57 2.89 22.72
CA PHE A 706 4.70 3.49 23.42
C PHE A 706 5.96 3.27 22.60
N TYR A 707 6.67 4.35 22.29
CA TYR A 707 7.97 4.34 21.65
C TYR A 707 9.00 5.09 22.49
N LEU A 708 10.17 4.50 22.65
CA LEU A 708 11.35 5.14 23.21
C LEU A 708 12.54 4.84 22.30
N GLY A 709 13.16 5.86 21.76
CA GLY A 709 14.23 5.67 20.81
C GLY A 709 15.15 6.86 20.66
N GLY A 710 16.08 6.74 19.75
CA GLY A 710 16.98 7.81 19.38
C GLY A 710 17.51 7.65 17.97
N ASN A 711 17.98 8.76 17.41
CA ASN A 711 18.67 8.82 16.12
C ASN A 711 20.05 9.42 16.34
N GLN A 712 21.07 8.85 15.72
CA GLN A 712 22.39 9.40 15.75
C GLN A 712 23.02 9.35 14.37
N ASN A 713 23.40 10.53 13.85
CA ASN A 713 24.07 10.66 12.57
C ASN A 713 25.53 10.98 12.80
N TYR A 714 26.38 10.31 12.04
CA TYR A 714 27.82 10.56 11.95
C TYR A 714 28.14 10.96 10.53
N ILE A 715 28.97 11.98 10.37
CA ILE A 715 29.51 12.41 9.06
C ILE A 715 31.01 12.22 9.05
N ASN A 716 31.56 11.93 7.86
CA ASN A 716 32.99 11.91 7.64
C ASN A 716 33.48 13.36 7.45
N ASN A 717 34.43 13.79 8.28
CA ASN A 717 35.05 15.10 8.16
C ASN A 717 36.43 14.96 7.49
N PHE A 718 36.54 15.44 6.26
CA PHE A 718 37.76 15.46 5.45
C PHE A 718 38.79 16.53 5.92
N ILE A 719 39.24 16.46 7.17
CA ILE A 719 40.34 17.36 7.60
C ILE A 719 41.70 16.69 7.38
N ASP A 720 41.72 15.37 7.34
CA ASP A 720 42.94 14.59 7.10
C ASP A 720 42.61 13.47 6.08
N TYR A 721 43.18 13.57 4.88
CA TYR A 721 42.97 12.62 3.78
C TYR A 721 43.44 11.17 4.13
N ASN A 722 44.17 11.01 5.21
CA ASN A 722 44.79 9.71 5.57
C ASN A 722 44.00 8.91 6.62
N SER A 723 42.98 9.48 7.26
CA SER A 723 42.15 8.74 8.22
C SER A 723 40.72 9.31 8.29
N PRO A 724 39.73 8.58 7.81
CA PRO A 724 38.33 8.99 7.92
C PRO A 724 37.93 9.03 9.40
N HIS A 725 37.57 10.20 9.92
CA HIS A 725 37.07 10.39 11.25
C HIS A 725 35.59 10.69 11.24
N TYR A 726 34.76 9.65 11.49
CA TYR A 726 33.32 9.83 11.67
C TYR A 726 33.04 10.56 12.97
N ARG A 727 32.26 11.64 12.91
CA ARG A 727 31.84 12.43 14.04
C ARG A 727 30.35 12.61 14.09
N VAL A 728 29.81 12.59 15.29
CA VAL A 728 28.38 12.89 15.50
C VAL A 728 28.11 14.33 15.07
N ASN A 729 27.22 14.51 14.10
CA ASN A 729 26.75 15.82 13.68
C ASN A 729 25.31 16.10 14.11
N LYS A 730 24.50 15.05 14.30
CA LYS A 730 23.12 15.19 14.74
C LYS A 730 22.76 14.06 15.68
N THR A 731 22.06 14.39 16.76
CA THR A 731 21.51 13.40 17.68
C THR A 731 20.10 13.81 18.08
N GLN A 732 19.27 12.81 18.33
CA GLN A 732 17.91 12.98 18.76
C GLN A 732 17.53 11.84 19.70
N LEU A 733 16.91 12.17 20.83
CA LEU A 733 16.21 11.24 21.68
C LEU A 733 14.73 11.57 21.61
N PHE A 734 13.88 10.58 21.51
CA PHE A 734 12.45 10.79 21.47
C PHE A 734 11.69 9.76 22.29
N LEU A 735 10.56 10.21 22.82
CA LEU A 735 9.57 9.39 23.50
C LEU A 735 8.20 9.73 22.92
N LYS A 736 7.38 8.72 22.68
CA LYS A 736 5.98 8.87 22.28
C LYS A 736 5.11 7.93 23.07
N PHE A 737 4.02 8.43 23.60
CA PHE A 737 2.99 7.63 24.25
C PHE A 737 1.62 8.06 23.78
N GLN A 738 0.86 7.15 23.23
CA GLN A 738 -0.54 7.29 22.84
C GLN A 738 -1.34 6.21 23.55
N TYR A 739 -2.48 6.55 24.07
CA TYR A 739 -3.34 5.62 24.80
C TYR A 739 -4.77 5.66 24.32
N LEU A 740 -5.34 4.47 24.04
CA LEU A 740 -6.74 4.32 23.66
C LEU A 740 -7.63 4.27 24.90
N ILE A 741 -8.57 5.22 25.01
CA ILE A 741 -9.64 5.27 26.02
C ILE A 741 -10.96 4.96 25.29
N LYS A 742 -11.61 3.85 25.68
CA LYS A 742 -12.91 3.41 25.15
C LYS A 742 -14.04 3.78 26.10
#